data_ccdab0d03fdd0265fa5e9ec07996121d
#
_entry.id   ccdab0d03fdd0265fa5e9ec07996121d
#
_cell.length_a   1.000
_cell.length_b   1.000
_cell.length_c   1.000
_cell.angle_alpha   90.00
_cell.angle_beta   90.00
_cell.angle_gamma   90.00
#
_symmetry.space_group_name_H-M   'P 1'
#
loop_
_entity.id
_entity.type
_entity.pdbx_description
1 polymer ?
#
loop_
_entity_poly.entity_id
_entity_poly.type
_entity_poly.pdbx_seq_one_letter_code
_entity_poly.pdbx_strand_id
1 'polypeptide(L)'
;MAEVSKEQIESFLNGSNPQERIIKIEGDYNDSKIHVIYRDEDGKMRIEHDDFYPFVWCKLSVCTKLYNGNRETLKQQMRLYGIKVKALRTNNSDGITPERMENGFRFMFYAQIPMSYTKFLEFFENGGCPVYGRKDDSSNRVQEFIVVSNTEQYMISTGKRLFKGYNDYDDLLRLTWDLETEGLDPHVNAISQIGIRTNKGYQKIITIEGDTQSEKFENEIKAIDEFFRIIREINPDVITGHNTENFDWNFISVRLELAGTSMKEFTKDYFNGVGIYKKNKQAVLKLGGEMEYYFPTVFWGHNVTDSLQAVRRAQALDSSMKKADLKYVSAYSKIKKKNRVYIKGKLIDETWLNLNKVYAFNDDNGNWFKTEPKTFEKTFTNSDGVVTNRYTFNGYDSKLIDNQTNEEFEFVTGRYIAERYLLDDLWEGDRVEHRYNGSNFLVGKMLPISFEKTCTTGTAALWKYILMGWSYENGLALPDFTPRKSFTGGLSRLLTVGYVDRVVKLDYNSLYPSIILTYGIETNIDIMGVMSTMLEYVLTQRELYKGLKAEFGGKSKQMRKLLETMTKGTKEYAETEQKMNDFASESASNDKKQLPLKILGNSYFGAFGSGDTSGFNWSDIDAAEETTCCGRQSLRLMISHFVGLGYKPIVGDSFTGDTPLFVKYNDSNLIDIKTIAEMIDEDSVEVDVLGREYDYSKKNYKVLCRSGWCEPSYIYRHKTSKPIYTVSEGEMSIDVTEDHSLFTEDKKEIKPSQIKSTTKLEYYTDKSIYSDFNTVTQKEYDYVSKTYGGTVAIMNADKLTKKIWFNLHKNDKFKTKKDLAVFQFIKNSL
;
A
#
# COMPACT_ATOMS: atom_id res chain seq x y z
N MET A 1 34.40 2.35 -12.68
CA MET A 1 33.78 2.19 -11.34
C MET A 1 34.13 0.81 -10.83
N ALA A 2 34.53 0.63 -9.56
CA ALA A 2 34.51 -0.71 -9.00
C ALA A 2 33.04 -1.14 -9.01
N GLU A 3 32.69 -2.04 -9.91
CA GLU A 3 31.32 -2.55 -10.01
C GLU A 3 30.95 -3.22 -8.69
N VAL A 4 29.86 -2.78 -8.10
CA VAL A 4 29.26 -3.47 -6.95
C VAL A 4 28.79 -4.82 -7.44
N SER A 5 29.31 -5.91 -6.87
CA SER A 5 28.93 -7.24 -7.34
C SER A 5 27.54 -7.66 -6.83
N LYS A 6 26.89 -8.59 -7.56
CA LYS A 6 25.60 -9.16 -7.16
C LYS A 6 25.71 -9.92 -5.83
N GLU A 7 26.83 -10.56 -5.57
CA GLU A 7 27.13 -11.25 -4.31
C GLU A 7 27.23 -10.28 -3.12
N GLN A 8 27.80 -9.09 -3.34
CA GLN A 8 27.82 -8.04 -2.31
C GLN A 8 26.42 -7.54 -1.99
N ILE A 9 25.59 -7.34 -3.02
CA ILE A 9 24.18 -6.96 -2.83
C ILE A 9 23.40 -8.05 -2.07
N GLU A 10 23.56 -9.29 -2.47
CA GLU A 10 22.90 -10.44 -1.82
C GLU A 10 23.33 -10.57 -0.34
N SER A 11 24.62 -10.51 -0.08
CA SER A 11 25.17 -10.53 1.28
C SER A 11 24.62 -9.38 2.13
N PHE A 12 24.55 -8.19 1.58
CA PHE A 12 24.04 -7.01 2.28
C PHE A 12 22.53 -7.15 2.58
N LEU A 13 21.71 -7.55 1.60
CA LEU A 13 20.27 -7.71 1.79
C LEU A 13 19.94 -8.82 2.80
N ASN A 14 20.70 -9.91 2.77
CA ASN A 14 20.56 -11.01 3.73
C ASN A 14 21.13 -10.66 5.12
N GLY A 15 21.82 -9.54 5.26
CA GLY A 15 22.52 -9.13 6.47
C GLY A 15 23.81 -9.90 6.72
N SER A 16 24.89 -9.15 7.00
CA SER A 16 26.22 -9.70 7.22
C SER A 16 26.34 -10.51 8.53
N ASN A 17 25.44 -10.26 9.49
CA ASN A 17 25.43 -10.98 10.77
C ASN A 17 24.84 -12.40 10.58
N PRO A 18 25.48 -13.46 11.10
CA PRO A 18 25.00 -14.84 10.95
C PRO A 18 23.81 -15.21 11.83
N GLN A 19 23.49 -14.44 12.87
CA GLN A 19 22.43 -14.80 13.83
C GLN A 19 21.08 -14.99 13.13
N GLU A 20 20.47 -16.13 13.40
CA GLU A 20 19.18 -16.53 12.84
C GLU A 20 18.05 -16.45 13.85
N ARG A 21 16.81 -16.60 13.36
CA ARG A 21 15.57 -16.67 14.12
C ARG A 21 15.32 -15.48 15.03
N ILE A 22 15.90 -14.31 14.72
CA ILE A 22 15.57 -13.06 15.40
C ILE A 22 14.13 -12.68 15.06
N ILE A 23 13.29 -12.58 16.11
CA ILE A 23 11.88 -12.23 15.98
C ILE A 23 11.72 -10.71 16.07
N LYS A 24 12.39 -10.08 17.03
CA LYS A 24 12.27 -8.66 17.30
C LYS A 24 13.57 -8.09 17.84
N ILE A 25 13.80 -6.82 17.56
CA ILE A 25 14.90 -6.04 18.12
C ILE A 25 14.27 -4.78 18.71
N GLU A 26 14.51 -4.55 20.00
CA GLU A 26 13.96 -3.42 20.74
C GLU A 26 15.01 -2.69 21.53
N GLY A 27 14.83 -1.37 21.70
CA GLY A 27 15.68 -0.57 22.56
C GLY A 27 14.93 0.62 23.12
N ASP A 28 15.11 0.89 24.40
CA ASP A 28 14.67 2.11 25.03
C ASP A 28 15.68 3.24 24.75
N TYR A 29 15.20 4.46 24.56
CA TYR A 29 16.06 5.62 24.33
C TYR A 29 16.95 5.95 25.55
N ASN A 30 16.53 5.54 26.75
CA ASN A 30 17.24 5.79 27.99
C ASN A 30 18.17 4.63 28.40
N ASP A 31 18.11 3.51 27.69
CA ASP A 31 18.98 2.36 27.93
C ASP A 31 20.19 2.37 26.97
N SER A 32 21.33 1.95 27.46
CA SER A 32 22.56 1.71 26.69
C SER A 32 22.61 0.30 26.07
N LYS A 33 21.52 -0.46 26.18
CA LYS A 33 21.38 -1.80 25.65
C LYS A 33 20.27 -1.87 24.61
N ILE A 34 20.47 -2.80 23.69
CA ILE A 34 19.44 -3.25 22.73
C ILE A 34 19.10 -4.70 23.09
N HIS A 35 17.83 -5.00 23.04
CA HIS A 35 17.30 -6.33 23.32
C HIS A 35 17.03 -7.05 22.01
N VAL A 36 17.73 -8.18 21.79
CA VAL A 36 17.57 -9.05 20.64
C VAL A 36 16.76 -10.26 21.06
N ILE A 37 15.53 -10.35 20.60
CA ILE A 37 14.59 -11.42 20.90
C ILE A 37 14.60 -12.42 19.75
N TYR A 38 14.89 -13.69 20.05
CA TYR A 38 15.03 -14.75 19.07
C TYR A 38 14.49 -16.09 19.58
N ARG A 39 14.26 -17.05 18.69
CA ARG A 39 13.93 -18.43 19.04
C ARG A 39 15.19 -19.28 19.00
N ASP A 40 15.46 -20.02 20.07
CA ASP A 40 16.53 -21.03 20.08
C ASP A 40 16.15 -22.27 19.25
N GLU A 41 17.04 -23.25 19.22
CA GLU A 41 16.82 -24.49 18.47
C GLU A 41 15.60 -25.29 18.94
N ASP A 42 15.27 -25.20 20.22
CA ASP A 42 14.09 -25.81 20.82
C ASP A 42 12.80 -25.00 20.58
N GLY A 43 12.91 -23.87 19.90
CA GLY A 43 11.78 -22.95 19.63
C GLY A 43 11.42 -22.07 20.82
N LYS A 44 12.21 -22.07 21.91
CA LYS A 44 11.98 -21.19 23.06
C LYS A 44 12.46 -19.78 22.79
N MET A 45 11.69 -18.80 23.19
CA MET A 45 12.07 -17.40 23.09
C MET A 45 13.21 -17.07 24.05
N ARG A 46 14.24 -16.42 23.56
CA ARG A 46 15.42 -15.96 24.27
C ARG A 46 15.64 -14.49 24.04
N ILE A 47 16.32 -13.85 24.96
CA ILE A 47 16.66 -12.43 24.91
C ILE A 47 18.15 -12.27 25.18
N GLU A 48 18.81 -11.58 24.25
CA GLU A 48 20.18 -11.09 24.41
C GLU A 48 20.16 -9.58 24.64
N HIS A 49 21.11 -9.09 25.43
CA HIS A 49 21.24 -7.68 25.77
C HIS A 49 22.57 -7.15 25.22
N ASP A 50 22.52 -6.64 24.00
CA ASP A 50 23.69 -6.13 23.31
C ASP A 50 23.98 -4.66 23.64
N ASP A 51 25.25 -4.28 23.60
CA ASP A 51 25.68 -2.90 23.75
C ASP A 51 25.20 -2.02 22.60
N PHE A 52 24.70 -0.83 22.93
CA PHE A 52 24.22 0.12 21.94
C PHE A 52 25.23 1.26 21.72
N TYR A 53 25.57 1.48 20.46
CA TYR A 53 26.48 2.52 20.00
C TYR A 53 25.76 3.47 19.05
N PRO A 54 25.12 4.52 19.56
CA PRO A 54 24.34 5.44 18.72
C PRO A 54 25.22 6.21 17.74
N PHE A 55 24.60 6.56 16.60
CA PHE A 55 25.19 7.39 15.58
C PHE A 55 24.17 8.30 14.90
N VAL A 56 24.67 9.34 14.23
CA VAL A 56 23.84 10.28 13.45
C VAL A 56 24.62 10.82 12.26
N TRP A 57 23.98 10.95 11.12
CA TRP A 57 24.52 11.68 9.98
C TRP A 57 24.20 13.17 10.10
N CYS A 58 25.14 14.03 9.72
CA CYS A 58 24.90 15.45 9.74
C CYS A 58 25.63 16.19 8.60
N LYS A 59 25.16 17.41 8.34
CA LYS A 59 25.79 18.34 7.40
C LYS A 59 27.03 18.99 8.02
N LEU A 60 27.88 19.60 7.18
CA LEU A 60 29.06 20.37 7.62
C LEU A 60 28.70 21.49 8.60
N SER A 61 27.56 22.13 8.41
CA SER A 61 27.07 23.22 9.27
C SER A 61 27.02 22.82 10.75
N VAL A 62 26.65 21.58 11.06
CA VAL A 62 26.67 21.08 12.45
C VAL A 62 28.07 21.09 13.02
N CYS A 63 29.04 20.54 12.27
CA CYS A 63 30.44 20.49 12.72
C CYS A 63 31.04 21.88 12.98
N THR A 64 30.57 22.90 12.26
CA THR A 64 31.05 24.29 12.39
C THR A 64 30.30 25.10 13.47
N LYS A 65 29.11 24.71 13.84
CA LYS A 65 28.25 25.40 14.84
C LYS A 65 28.42 24.82 16.26
N LEU A 66 28.66 23.52 16.38
CA LEU A 66 28.72 22.82 17.66
C LEU A 66 29.74 23.56 18.60
N TYR A 67 29.28 23.81 19.84
CA TYR A 67 30.04 24.52 20.87
C TYR A 67 30.54 25.89 20.38
N ASN A 68 29.68 26.62 19.66
CA ASN A 68 29.98 27.94 19.07
C ASN A 68 31.18 27.92 18.11
N GLY A 69 31.46 26.80 17.46
CA GLY A 69 32.57 26.62 16.54
C GLY A 69 33.95 26.51 17.23
N ASN A 70 33.96 26.45 18.57
CA ASN A 70 35.22 26.27 19.29
C ASN A 70 35.74 24.82 19.19
N ARG A 71 36.77 24.65 18.40
CA ARG A 71 37.34 23.32 18.09
C ARG A 71 37.91 22.60 19.33
N GLU A 72 38.54 23.32 20.25
CA GLU A 72 39.11 22.70 21.44
C GLU A 72 38.05 22.28 22.43
N THR A 73 37.01 23.11 22.64
CA THR A 73 35.87 22.72 23.44
C THR A 73 35.15 21.53 22.81
N LEU A 74 34.94 21.52 21.50
CA LEU A 74 34.35 20.39 20.80
C LEU A 74 35.14 19.09 21.02
N LYS A 75 36.47 19.13 20.85
CA LYS A 75 37.35 17.95 21.11
C LYS A 75 37.27 17.49 22.55
N GLN A 76 37.27 18.39 23.49
CA GLN A 76 37.15 18.07 24.92
C GLN A 76 35.79 17.38 25.21
N GLN A 77 34.69 17.93 24.72
CA GLN A 77 33.35 17.35 24.91
C GLN A 77 33.23 16.01 24.21
N MET A 78 33.73 15.87 23.00
CA MET A 78 33.76 14.57 22.30
C MET A 78 34.49 13.49 23.12
N ARG A 79 35.60 13.82 23.76
CA ARG A 79 36.29 12.89 24.65
C ARG A 79 35.48 12.58 25.90
N LEU A 80 34.85 13.59 26.50
CA LEU A 80 34.04 13.42 27.71
C LEU A 80 32.82 12.50 27.47
N TYR A 81 32.17 12.66 26.35
CA TYR A 81 31.02 11.83 25.98
C TYR A 81 31.42 10.50 25.32
N GLY A 82 32.69 10.28 24.97
CA GLY A 82 33.11 9.09 24.23
C GLY A 82 32.57 9.07 22.79
N ILE A 83 32.43 10.23 22.16
CA ILE A 83 31.90 10.40 20.81
C ILE A 83 33.06 10.71 19.84
N LYS A 84 32.98 10.18 18.63
CA LYS A 84 33.82 10.53 17.49
C LYS A 84 33.03 11.00 16.31
N VAL A 85 33.70 11.71 15.41
CA VAL A 85 33.20 12.12 14.11
C VAL A 85 34.09 11.59 13.01
N LYS A 86 33.49 11.10 11.95
CA LYS A 86 34.20 10.74 10.71
C LYS A 86 33.59 11.48 9.52
N ALA A 87 34.45 11.88 8.58
CA ALA A 87 34.01 12.32 7.27
C ALA A 87 33.66 11.09 6.41
N LEU A 88 32.62 11.22 5.64
CA LEU A 88 32.10 10.18 4.76
C LEU A 88 32.47 10.50 3.31
N ARG A 89 32.61 9.48 2.50
CA ARG A 89 32.93 9.62 1.08
C ARG A 89 31.78 10.26 0.33
N THR A 90 32.10 11.28 -0.50
CA THR A 90 31.15 12.04 -1.31
C THR A 90 31.41 11.93 -2.81
N ASN A 91 32.60 11.46 -3.21
CA ASN A 91 33.01 11.36 -4.60
C ASN A 91 32.81 9.96 -5.17
N ASN A 92 32.55 9.91 -6.47
CA ASN A 92 32.52 8.67 -7.23
C ASN A 92 33.95 8.14 -7.50
N SER A 93 34.07 7.07 -8.32
CA SER A 93 35.37 6.49 -8.72
C SER A 93 36.28 7.45 -9.49
N ASP A 94 35.73 8.42 -10.19
CA ASP A 94 36.45 9.38 -11.00
C ASP A 94 36.89 10.62 -10.19
N GLY A 95 36.62 10.61 -8.88
CA GLY A 95 36.94 11.71 -7.98
C GLY A 95 35.95 12.88 -8.03
N ILE A 96 34.85 12.75 -8.77
CA ILE A 96 33.83 13.79 -8.93
C ILE A 96 32.85 13.72 -7.75
N THR A 97 32.62 14.88 -7.09
CA THR A 97 31.64 15.03 -6.03
C THR A 97 30.40 15.73 -6.58
N PRO A 98 29.24 15.06 -6.65
CA PRO A 98 27.99 15.73 -6.99
C PRO A 98 27.60 16.79 -5.96
N GLU A 99 27.00 17.91 -6.39
CA GLU A 99 26.61 19.02 -5.54
C GLU A 99 25.72 18.58 -4.35
N ARG A 100 24.77 17.69 -4.59
CA ARG A 100 23.89 17.16 -3.54
C ARG A 100 24.59 16.27 -2.54
N MET A 101 25.71 15.63 -2.93
CA MET A 101 26.56 14.90 -2.00
C MET A 101 27.45 15.84 -1.20
N GLU A 102 27.95 16.92 -1.82
CA GLU A 102 28.74 17.95 -1.14
C GLU A 102 27.92 18.72 -0.10
N ASN A 103 26.70 19.10 -0.44
CA ASN A 103 25.74 19.78 0.45
C ASN A 103 24.98 18.81 1.37
N GLY A 104 25.22 17.52 1.24
CA GLY A 104 24.54 16.44 1.97
C GLY A 104 25.09 16.19 3.37
N PHE A 105 24.71 15.04 3.89
CA PHE A 105 25.05 14.60 5.25
C PHE A 105 26.35 13.81 5.21
N ARG A 106 27.46 14.54 5.10
CA ARG A 106 28.80 14.00 4.86
C ARG A 106 29.65 13.77 6.10
N PHE A 107 29.09 13.97 7.28
CA PHE A 107 29.73 13.65 8.55
C PHE A 107 28.84 12.71 9.35
N MET A 108 29.48 11.81 10.09
CA MET A 108 28.79 10.92 11.01
C MET A 108 29.43 11.02 12.39
N PHE A 109 28.64 11.46 13.37
CA PHE A 109 29.01 11.33 14.78
C PHE A 109 28.54 9.95 15.27
N TYR A 110 29.38 9.29 16.05
CA TYR A 110 29.10 7.97 16.60
C TYR A 110 29.76 7.77 17.97
N ALA A 111 29.08 6.98 18.80
CA ALA A 111 29.62 6.60 20.12
C ALA A 111 30.70 5.54 20.00
N GLN A 112 31.78 5.67 20.80
CA GLN A 112 32.84 4.68 20.93
C GLN A 112 32.67 3.74 22.10
N ILE A 113 31.80 4.13 23.03
CA ILE A 113 31.45 3.37 24.23
C ILE A 113 29.91 3.16 24.22
N PRO A 114 29.40 2.10 24.82
CA PRO A 114 27.96 1.91 24.95
C PRO A 114 27.31 3.09 25.68
N MET A 115 26.26 3.60 25.13
CA MET A 115 25.47 4.67 25.77
C MET A 115 24.03 4.69 25.32
N SER A 116 23.16 5.26 26.13
CA SER A 116 21.78 5.51 25.76
C SER A 116 21.68 6.58 24.66
N TYR A 117 20.62 6.49 23.86
CA TYR A 117 20.40 7.48 22.81
C TYR A 117 20.15 8.88 23.38
N THR A 118 19.42 8.96 24.50
CA THR A 118 19.22 10.22 25.22
C THR A 118 20.54 10.90 25.57
N LYS A 119 21.49 10.17 26.17
CA LYS A 119 22.82 10.69 26.49
C LYS A 119 23.61 11.12 25.25
N PHE A 120 23.46 10.38 24.15
CA PHE A 120 24.09 10.75 22.88
C PHE A 120 23.52 12.06 22.33
N LEU A 121 22.21 12.29 22.47
CA LEU A 121 21.54 13.51 22.03
C LEU A 121 21.91 14.73 22.90
N GLU A 122 22.12 14.55 24.21
CA GLU A 122 22.57 15.61 25.13
C GLU A 122 23.87 16.27 24.66
N PHE A 123 24.77 15.53 24.03
CA PHE A 123 26.01 16.12 23.47
C PHE A 123 25.71 17.21 22.44
N PHE A 124 24.71 17.01 21.58
CA PHE A 124 24.31 17.99 20.55
C PHE A 124 23.49 19.15 21.15
N GLU A 125 22.64 18.86 22.11
CA GLU A 125 21.87 19.87 22.82
C GLU A 125 22.78 20.83 23.59
N ASN A 126 23.71 20.28 24.36
CA ASN A 126 24.72 21.07 25.10
C ASN A 126 25.69 21.81 24.17
N GLY A 127 25.87 21.31 22.94
CA GLY A 127 26.61 21.96 21.88
C GLY A 127 25.86 23.03 21.10
N GLY A 128 24.60 23.30 21.45
CA GLY A 128 23.75 24.31 20.79
C GLY A 128 23.16 23.88 19.44
N CYS A 129 23.29 22.60 19.08
CA CYS A 129 22.78 22.02 17.83
C CYS A 129 21.85 20.82 18.13
N PRO A 130 20.65 21.03 18.68
CA PRO A 130 19.74 19.94 19.00
C PRO A 130 19.35 19.15 17.76
N VAL A 131 19.44 17.84 17.83
CA VAL A 131 19.17 16.92 16.71
C VAL A 131 17.68 16.97 16.28
N TYR A 132 16.79 17.10 17.26
CA TYR A 132 15.37 17.40 17.03
C TYR A 132 15.19 18.91 17.16
N GLY A 133 15.34 19.63 16.05
CA GLY A 133 15.28 21.08 16.03
C GLY A 133 13.99 21.61 16.68
N ARG A 134 14.10 22.72 17.44
CA ARG A 134 12.95 23.49 17.89
C ARG A 134 12.09 23.87 16.68
N LYS A 135 10.77 23.90 16.87
CA LYS A 135 9.83 24.44 15.88
C LYS A 135 10.13 25.94 15.75
N ASP A 136 10.94 26.31 14.78
CA ASP A 136 10.92 27.67 14.29
C ASP A 136 9.71 27.82 13.37
N ASP A 137 8.98 28.92 13.53
CA ASP A 137 7.75 29.26 12.80
C ASP A 137 7.96 29.49 11.28
N SER A 138 9.15 29.24 10.75
CA SER A 138 9.43 29.36 9.33
C SER A 138 9.27 28.00 8.62
N SER A 139 8.46 28.02 7.57
CA SER A 139 8.12 26.87 6.71
C SER A 139 9.30 26.22 5.94
N ASN A 140 10.53 26.64 6.17
CA ASN A 140 11.75 26.14 5.56
C ASN A 140 12.72 25.59 6.62
N ARG A 141 12.44 24.37 7.13
CA ARG A 141 13.42 23.67 7.97
C ARG A 141 14.57 23.17 7.12
N VAL A 142 15.74 23.74 7.28
CA VAL A 142 16.97 23.11 6.83
C VAL A 142 17.23 21.91 7.73
N GLN A 143 17.02 20.71 7.21
CA GLN A 143 17.32 19.49 7.95
C GLN A 143 18.85 19.32 8.02
N GLU A 144 19.43 19.45 9.22
CA GLU A 144 20.88 19.34 9.42
C GLU A 144 21.32 17.94 9.83
N PHE A 145 20.37 17.08 10.25
CA PHE A 145 20.63 15.71 10.69
C PHE A 145 19.72 14.71 9.99
N ILE A 146 20.22 13.50 9.75
CA ILE A 146 19.42 12.30 9.44
C ILE A 146 19.49 11.37 10.64
N VAL A 147 18.32 11.05 11.16
CA VAL A 147 18.12 10.23 12.35
C VAL A 147 17.24 9.05 12.01
N VAL A 148 17.58 7.90 12.55
CA VAL A 148 16.74 6.70 12.60
C VAL A 148 16.64 6.22 14.05
N SER A 149 15.65 5.40 14.39
CA SER A 149 15.48 4.92 15.76
C SER A 149 16.66 4.05 16.19
N ASN A 150 16.81 3.86 17.50
CA ASN A 150 17.87 3.03 18.06
C ASN A 150 17.84 1.59 17.51
N THR A 151 16.64 1.02 17.30
CA THR A 151 16.48 -0.30 16.67
C THR A 151 17.08 -0.34 15.27
N GLU A 152 16.74 0.63 14.40
CA GLU A 152 17.29 0.70 13.06
C GLU A 152 18.78 0.99 13.06
N GLN A 153 19.25 1.90 13.93
CA GLN A 153 20.68 2.15 14.09
C GLN A 153 21.45 0.87 14.41
N TYR A 154 20.92 0.09 15.34
CA TYR A 154 21.55 -1.18 15.74
C TYR A 154 21.52 -2.20 14.60
N MET A 155 20.40 -2.36 13.88
CA MET A 155 20.31 -3.28 12.74
C MET A 155 21.22 -2.86 11.58
N ILE A 156 21.36 -1.55 11.32
CA ILE A 156 22.26 -1.00 10.31
C ILE A 156 23.73 -1.28 10.70
N SER A 157 24.11 -1.00 11.96
CA SER A 157 25.50 -1.10 12.40
C SER A 157 25.98 -2.53 12.61
N THR A 158 25.10 -3.45 12.95
CA THR A 158 25.45 -4.86 13.21
C THR A 158 25.21 -5.81 12.04
N GLY A 159 24.49 -5.38 11.02
CA GLY A 159 24.08 -6.23 9.91
C GLY A 159 23.05 -7.30 10.26
N LYS A 160 22.48 -7.27 11.48
CA LYS A 160 21.40 -8.20 11.87
C LYS A 160 20.14 -7.95 11.07
N ARG A 161 19.41 -9.02 10.74
CA ARG A 161 18.10 -8.98 10.05
C ARG A 161 17.10 -9.82 10.82
N LEU A 162 15.83 -9.38 10.77
CA LEU A 162 14.73 -10.17 11.34
C LEU A 162 14.45 -11.39 10.48
N PHE A 163 13.92 -12.42 11.09
CA PHE A 163 13.37 -13.63 10.47
C PHE A 163 14.33 -14.43 9.58
N LYS A 164 15.63 -14.20 9.66
CA LYS A 164 16.62 -15.05 9.01
C LYS A 164 16.48 -16.48 9.54
N GLY A 165 16.53 -17.48 8.67
CA GLY A 165 16.26 -18.90 9.03
C GLY A 165 14.79 -19.33 8.95
N TYR A 166 13.83 -18.40 8.83
CA TYR A 166 12.43 -18.73 8.54
C TYR A 166 12.15 -18.65 7.04
N ASN A 167 11.34 -19.56 6.51
CA ASN A 167 11.02 -19.62 5.08
C ASN A 167 9.66 -19.02 4.74
N ASP A 168 8.69 -19.15 5.62
CA ASP A 168 7.31 -18.73 5.45
C ASP A 168 6.83 -17.91 6.66
N TYR A 169 5.87 -17.04 6.44
CA TYR A 169 5.21 -16.30 7.53
C TYR A 169 4.46 -17.23 8.51
N ASP A 170 4.07 -18.40 8.02
CA ASP A 170 3.48 -19.47 8.84
C ASP A 170 4.50 -20.17 9.75
N ASP A 171 5.81 -19.99 9.56
CA ASP A 171 6.82 -20.49 10.49
C ASP A 171 6.77 -19.76 11.82
N LEU A 172 6.40 -18.48 11.82
CA LEU A 172 6.18 -17.70 13.02
C LEU A 172 4.92 -18.14 13.76
N LEU A 173 4.95 -18.08 15.08
CA LEU A 173 3.77 -18.27 15.92
C LEU A 173 2.96 -16.97 15.95
N ARG A 174 1.87 -16.89 15.17
CA ARG A 174 0.95 -15.76 15.14
C ARG A 174 -0.25 -16.01 16.03
N LEU A 175 -0.63 -14.99 16.80
CA LEU A 175 -1.84 -14.95 17.60
C LEU A 175 -2.76 -13.87 17.03
N THR A 176 -3.92 -14.28 16.55
CA THR A 176 -5.01 -13.40 16.11
C THR A 176 -6.05 -13.30 17.22
N TRP A 177 -6.50 -12.09 17.49
CA TRP A 177 -7.51 -11.83 18.51
C TRP A 177 -8.50 -10.76 18.04
N ASP A 178 -9.68 -10.75 18.67
CA ASP A 178 -10.78 -9.86 18.32
C ASP A 178 -11.71 -9.72 19.52
N LEU A 179 -12.42 -8.60 19.63
CA LEU A 179 -13.41 -8.32 20.68
C LEU A 179 -14.83 -8.30 20.11
N GLU A 180 -15.75 -8.87 20.87
CA GLU A 180 -17.17 -8.52 20.73
C GLU A 180 -17.57 -7.64 21.91
N THR A 181 -18.22 -6.51 21.62
CA THR A 181 -18.58 -5.49 22.58
C THR A 181 -20.08 -5.16 22.49
N GLU A 182 -20.66 -4.67 23.58
CA GLU A 182 -22.07 -4.27 23.62
C GLU A 182 -22.39 -3.05 22.75
N GLY A 183 -21.36 -2.29 22.41
CA GLY A 183 -21.43 -1.10 21.55
C GLY A 183 -20.05 -0.53 21.31
N LEU A 184 -19.99 0.63 20.67
CA LEU A 184 -18.72 1.18 20.17
C LEU A 184 -17.99 2.09 21.16
N ASP A 185 -18.65 2.57 22.21
CA ASP A 185 -18.06 3.48 23.20
C ASP A 185 -17.54 2.72 24.42
N PRO A 186 -16.22 2.59 24.61
CA PRO A 186 -15.65 1.85 25.73
C PRO A 186 -15.89 2.47 27.12
N HIS A 187 -16.32 3.73 27.19
CA HIS A 187 -16.68 4.37 28.46
C HIS A 187 -18.02 3.90 28.98
N VAL A 188 -18.90 3.43 28.11
CA VAL A 188 -20.29 3.06 28.45
C VAL A 188 -20.55 1.57 28.24
N ASN A 189 -19.97 1.00 27.19
CA ASN A 189 -20.23 -0.36 26.77
C ASN A 189 -19.16 -1.33 27.34
N ALA A 190 -19.58 -2.54 27.64
CA ALA A 190 -18.72 -3.60 28.14
C ALA A 190 -18.21 -4.49 27.00
N ILE A 191 -17.10 -5.18 27.24
CA ILE A 191 -16.66 -6.30 26.42
C ILE A 191 -17.56 -7.49 26.73
N SER A 192 -18.10 -8.16 25.73
CA SER A 192 -18.91 -9.37 25.88
C SER A 192 -18.11 -10.65 25.64
N GLN A 193 -17.18 -10.63 24.69
CA GLN A 193 -16.32 -11.77 24.41
C GLN A 193 -14.92 -11.31 23.98
N ILE A 194 -13.90 -12.10 24.32
CA ILE A 194 -12.53 -11.98 23.82
C ILE A 194 -12.20 -13.27 23.09
N GLY A 195 -11.94 -13.18 21.82
CA GLY A 195 -11.56 -14.29 20.95
C GLY A 195 -10.06 -14.37 20.73
N ILE A 196 -9.49 -15.57 20.80
CA ILE A 196 -8.07 -15.82 20.61
C ILE A 196 -7.89 -17.03 19.69
N ARG A 197 -7.01 -16.90 18.70
CA ARG A 197 -6.63 -17.99 17.83
C ARG A 197 -5.15 -17.90 17.46
N THR A 198 -4.47 -19.05 17.34
CA THR A 198 -3.13 -19.10 16.71
C THR A 198 -3.16 -19.83 15.38
N ASN A 199 -2.21 -19.51 14.51
CA ASN A 199 -1.99 -20.24 13.24
C ASN A 199 -1.54 -21.68 13.44
N LYS A 200 -1.19 -22.07 14.69
CA LYS A 200 -0.79 -23.46 15.07
C LYS A 200 -1.95 -24.25 15.72
N GLY A 201 -3.17 -23.73 15.68
CA GLY A 201 -4.37 -24.49 16.02
C GLY A 201 -4.96 -24.23 17.42
N TYR A 202 -4.29 -23.45 18.28
CA TYR A 202 -4.92 -23.02 19.54
C TYR A 202 -6.06 -22.05 19.22
N GLN A 203 -7.19 -22.21 19.93
CA GLN A 203 -8.30 -21.26 19.88
C GLN A 203 -9.04 -21.24 21.21
N LYS A 204 -9.48 -20.07 21.63
CA LYS A 204 -10.29 -19.88 22.84
C LYS A 204 -11.16 -18.65 22.70
N ILE A 205 -12.36 -18.75 23.29
CA ILE A 205 -13.24 -17.61 23.53
C ILE A 205 -13.43 -17.47 25.02
N ILE A 206 -13.25 -16.26 25.53
CA ILE A 206 -13.56 -15.89 26.91
C ILE A 206 -14.85 -15.09 26.84
N THR A 207 -15.93 -15.65 27.36
CA THR A 207 -17.23 -14.99 27.40
C THR A 207 -17.42 -14.35 28.76
N ILE A 208 -17.89 -13.12 28.80
CA ILE A 208 -18.06 -12.30 29.99
C ILE A 208 -19.54 -12.26 30.34
N GLU A 209 -19.88 -12.77 31.52
CA GLU A 209 -21.26 -12.82 32.03
C GLU A 209 -21.31 -12.17 33.41
N GLY A 210 -22.49 -11.72 33.82
CA GLY A 210 -22.77 -11.19 35.15
C GLY A 210 -24.25 -10.84 35.27
N ASP A 211 -24.84 -11.11 36.45
CA ASP A 211 -26.24 -10.81 36.71
C ASP A 211 -26.48 -9.31 36.99
N THR A 212 -25.42 -8.61 37.39
CA THR A 212 -25.44 -7.16 37.65
C THR A 212 -24.35 -6.46 36.81
N GLN A 213 -24.49 -5.18 36.60
CA GLN A 213 -23.49 -4.34 35.94
C GLN A 213 -22.12 -4.39 36.68
N SER A 214 -22.14 -4.39 38.03
CA SER A 214 -20.93 -4.46 38.84
C SER A 214 -20.22 -5.80 38.68
N GLU A 215 -20.96 -6.89 38.78
CA GLU A 215 -20.42 -8.24 38.61
C GLU A 215 -19.87 -8.44 37.19
N LYS A 216 -20.58 -7.95 36.17
CA LYS A 216 -20.14 -8.01 34.78
C LYS A 216 -18.83 -7.26 34.60
N PHE A 217 -18.69 -6.06 35.17
CA PHE A 217 -17.46 -5.29 35.11
C PHE A 217 -16.29 -6.01 35.82
N GLU A 218 -16.51 -6.59 36.98
CA GLU A 218 -15.48 -7.39 37.68
C GLU A 218 -15.05 -8.61 36.85
N ASN A 219 -16.00 -9.28 36.21
CA ASN A 219 -15.72 -10.44 35.37
C ASN A 219 -15.04 -10.02 34.05
N GLU A 220 -15.33 -8.83 33.52
CA GLU A 220 -14.63 -8.24 32.40
C GLU A 220 -13.13 -8.03 32.71
N ILE A 221 -12.80 -7.47 33.87
CA ILE A 221 -11.39 -7.29 34.28
C ILE A 221 -10.68 -8.63 34.45
N LYS A 222 -11.34 -9.64 35.02
CA LYS A 222 -10.80 -11.01 35.11
C LYS A 222 -10.58 -11.63 33.71
N ALA A 223 -11.48 -11.38 32.79
CA ALA A 223 -11.35 -11.86 31.40
C ALA A 223 -10.16 -11.19 30.65
N ILE A 224 -9.97 -9.89 30.89
CA ILE A 224 -8.79 -9.16 30.36
C ILE A 224 -7.50 -9.72 30.97
N ASP A 225 -7.48 -10.03 32.28
CA ASP A 225 -6.35 -10.67 32.93
C ASP A 225 -6.06 -12.04 32.34
N GLU A 226 -7.08 -12.87 32.17
CA GLU A 226 -6.97 -14.17 31.51
C GLU A 226 -6.43 -14.06 30.09
N PHE A 227 -6.88 -13.07 29.31
CA PHE A 227 -6.39 -12.80 27.98
C PHE A 227 -4.86 -12.56 27.97
N PHE A 228 -4.36 -11.69 28.85
CA PHE A 228 -2.93 -11.40 28.91
C PHE A 228 -2.12 -12.60 29.45
N ARG A 229 -2.68 -13.35 30.37
CA ARG A 229 -2.07 -14.61 30.85
C ARG A 229 -1.92 -15.62 29.71
N ILE A 230 -2.95 -15.79 28.88
CA ILE A 230 -2.91 -16.66 27.71
C ILE A 230 -1.83 -16.19 26.71
N ILE A 231 -1.74 -14.90 26.43
CA ILE A 231 -0.69 -14.38 25.55
C ILE A 231 0.70 -14.70 26.10
N ARG A 232 0.92 -14.53 27.41
CA ARG A 232 2.18 -14.88 28.06
C ARG A 232 2.50 -16.37 27.95
N GLU A 233 1.52 -17.24 28.15
CA GLU A 233 1.68 -18.70 28.07
C GLU A 233 1.99 -19.16 26.64
N ILE A 234 1.28 -18.61 25.64
CA ILE A 234 1.50 -18.90 24.21
C ILE A 234 2.81 -18.30 23.74
N ASN A 235 3.15 -17.11 24.22
CA ASN A 235 4.35 -16.37 23.86
C ASN A 235 4.54 -16.26 22.34
N PRO A 236 3.60 -15.59 21.60
CA PRO A 236 3.60 -15.54 20.14
C PRO A 236 4.69 -14.61 19.59
N ASP A 237 5.13 -14.85 18.36
CA ASP A 237 6.06 -13.97 17.64
C ASP A 237 5.40 -12.72 17.09
N VAL A 238 4.11 -12.86 16.72
CA VAL A 238 3.27 -11.78 16.19
C VAL A 238 1.90 -11.83 16.83
N ILE A 239 1.41 -10.67 17.25
CA ILE A 239 0.05 -10.46 17.76
C ILE A 239 -0.66 -9.57 16.74
N THR A 240 -1.81 -10.00 16.25
CA THR A 240 -2.52 -9.35 15.17
C THR A 240 -4.04 -9.42 15.35
N GLY A 241 -4.74 -8.60 14.59
CA GLY A 241 -6.18 -8.62 14.41
C GLY A 241 -6.58 -7.73 13.25
N HIS A 242 -7.84 -7.38 13.13
CA HIS A 242 -8.35 -6.52 12.06
C HIS A 242 -8.97 -5.26 12.63
N ASN A 243 -8.28 -4.13 12.52
CA ASN A 243 -8.60 -2.84 13.14
C ASN A 243 -8.28 -2.76 14.64
N THR A 244 -7.48 -3.67 15.15
CA THR A 244 -7.15 -3.73 16.57
C THR A 244 -6.43 -2.49 17.09
N GLU A 245 -5.60 -1.83 16.25
CA GLU A 245 -4.90 -0.61 16.65
C GLU A 245 -5.83 0.58 16.93
N ASN A 246 -6.95 0.68 16.20
CA ASN A 246 -7.88 1.78 16.38
C ASN A 246 -9.05 1.45 17.32
N PHE A 247 -9.42 0.18 17.44
CA PHE A 247 -10.58 -0.24 18.20
C PHE A 247 -10.21 -1.08 19.43
N ASP A 248 -9.77 -2.30 19.27
CA ASP A 248 -9.70 -3.29 20.35
C ASP A 248 -8.69 -2.93 21.45
N TRP A 249 -7.47 -2.52 21.08
CA TRP A 249 -6.47 -2.07 22.06
C TRP A 249 -6.91 -0.82 22.80
N ASN A 250 -7.61 0.08 22.11
CA ASN A 250 -8.15 1.27 22.73
C ASN A 250 -9.28 0.90 23.72
N PHE A 251 -10.14 -0.04 23.30
CA PHE A 251 -11.24 -0.51 24.15
C PHE A 251 -10.71 -1.10 25.46
N ILE A 252 -9.77 -2.04 25.41
CA ILE A 252 -9.13 -2.62 26.62
C ILE A 252 -8.48 -1.52 27.48
N SER A 253 -7.75 -0.57 26.86
CA SER A 253 -7.09 0.51 27.59
C SER A 253 -8.08 1.32 28.42
N VAL A 254 -9.20 1.75 27.81
CA VAL A 254 -10.23 2.54 28.50
C VAL A 254 -10.93 1.71 29.60
N ARG A 255 -11.24 0.44 29.36
CA ARG A 255 -11.86 -0.42 30.38
C ARG A 255 -10.97 -0.61 31.60
N LEU A 256 -9.66 -0.73 31.44
CA LEU A 256 -8.69 -0.79 32.52
C LEU A 256 -8.55 0.56 33.25
N GLU A 257 -8.60 1.70 32.52
CA GLU A 257 -8.62 3.04 33.12
C GLU A 257 -9.85 3.25 34.03
N LEU A 258 -11.02 2.76 33.61
CA LEU A 258 -12.23 2.76 34.43
C LEU A 258 -12.10 1.86 35.67
N ALA A 259 -11.27 0.83 35.61
CA ALA A 259 -10.91 0.00 36.77
C ALA A 259 -9.81 0.63 37.66
N GLY A 260 -9.36 1.84 37.35
CA GLY A 260 -8.37 2.59 38.15
C GLY A 260 -6.91 2.21 37.86
N THR A 261 -6.61 1.53 36.76
CA THR A 261 -5.25 1.17 36.35
C THR A 261 -4.99 1.47 34.86
N SER A 262 -3.74 1.65 34.45
CA SER A 262 -3.40 1.70 33.05
C SER A 262 -3.07 0.32 32.49
N MET A 263 -3.26 0.13 31.18
CA MET A 263 -2.87 -1.13 30.53
C MET A 263 -1.39 -1.45 30.76
N LYS A 264 -0.52 -0.44 30.80
CA LYS A 264 0.91 -0.60 31.09
C LYS A 264 1.14 -1.17 32.50
N GLU A 265 0.52 -0.59 33.49
CA GLU A 265 0.68 -1.01 34.88
C GLU A 265 0.06 -2.40 35.12
N PHE A 266 -1.11 -2.65 34.56
CA PHE A 266 -1.81 -3.92 34.63
C PHE A 266 -1.02 -5.09 34.04
N THR A 267 -0.28 -4.84 32.97
CA THR A 267 0.42 -5.90 32.21
C THR A 267 1.92 -6.00 32.50
N LYS A 268 2.51 -5.09 33.28
CA LYS A 268 3.96 -5.06 33.52
C LYS A 268 4.52 -6.36 34.09
N ASP A 269 3.79 -7.04 34.99
CA ASP A 269 4.24 -8.27 35.61
C ASP A 269 4.20 -9.48 34.67
N TYR A 270 3.39 -9.39 33.62
CA TYR A 270 3.34 -10.40 32.56
C TYR A 270 4.47 -10.25 31.55
N PHE A 271 4.88 -9.00 31.25
CA PHE A 271 5.77 -8.69 30.13
C PHE A 271 7.00 -7.89 30.57
N ASN A 272 7.88 -8.59 31.25
CA ASN A 272 9.25 -8.17 31.61
C ASN A 272 9.37 -6.80 32.32
N GLY A 273 8.40 -6.44 33.12
CA GLY A 273 8.37 -5.16 33.83
C GLY A 273 8.06 -3.92 32.97
N VAL A 274 7.91 -4.09 31.67
CA VAL A 274 7.64 -3.00 30.73
C VAL A 274 6.14 -2.81 30.49
N GLY A 275 5.41 -3.90 30.35
CA GLY A 275 3.98 -3.89 30.07
C GLY A 275 3.62 -3.48 28.64
N ILE A 276 2.32 -3.36 28.38
CA ILE A 276 1.74 -2.97 27.08
C ILE A 276 1.21 -1.54 27.20
N TYR A 277 1.48 -0.71 26.20
CA TYR A 277 0.98 0.67 26.19
C TYR A 277 0.82 1.22 24.78
N LYS A 278 -0.02 2.23 24.62
CA LYS A 278 -0.10 3.01 23.40
C LYS A 278 0.89 4.17 23.41
N LYS A 279 1.55 4.42 22.30
CA LYS A 279 2.44 5.58 22.16
C LYS A 279 1.64 6.87 22.25
N ASN A 280 2.18 7.89 22.93
CA ASN A 280 1.57 9.22 23.02
C ASN A 280 1.67 10.01 21.69
N LYS A 281 2.52 9.56 20.77
CA LYS A 281 2.72 10.20 19.47
C LYS A 281 2.05 9.36 18.37
N GLN A 282 1.20 10.00 17.59
CA GLN A 282 0.58 9.37 16.42
C GLN A 282 1.63 8.93 15.39
N ALA A 283 1.44 7.76 14.86
CA ALA A 283 2.09 7.29 13.64
C ALA A 283 1.20 7.58 12.43
N VAL A 284 1.83 7.53 11.25
CA VAL A 284 1.15 7.80 9.98
C VAL A 284 1.24 6.57 9.09
N LEU A 285 0.10 6.06 8.69
CA LEU A 285 -0.02 5.09 7.61
C LEU A 285 -0.21 5.85 6.29
N LYS A 286 0.76 5.73 5.39
CA LYS A 286 0.70 6.36 4.06
C LYS A 286 -0.01 5.45 3.07
N LEU A 287 -1.10 5.93 2.48
CA LEU A 287 -1.98 5.22 1.55
C LEU A 287 -1.99 5.94 0.19
N GLY A 288 -0.91 5.81 -0.57
CA GLY A 288 -0.80 6.57 -1.83
C GLY A 288 -0.82 8.07 -1.58
N GLY A 289 -1.92 8.76 -1.93
CA GLY A 289 -2.12 10.20 -1.69
C GLY A 289 -2.73 10.53 -0.33
N GLU A 290 -3.25 9.56 0.40
CA GLU A 290 -3.93 9.74 1.69
C GLU A 290 -3.04 9.38 2.86
N MET A 291 -3.35 9.93 4.05
CA MET A 291 -2.67 9.65 5.30
C MET A 291 -3.70 9.28 6.37
N GLU A 292 -3.49 8.16 7.03
CA GLU A 292 -4.25 7.78 8.21
C GLU A 292 -3.36 7.87 9.45
N TYR A 293 -3.92 8.34 10.54
CA TYR A 293 -3.21 8.51 11.81
C TYR A 293 -3.73 7.51 12.83
N TYR A 294 -2.81 6.90 13.57
CA TYR A 294 -3.14 5.97 14.64
C TYR A 294 -2.11 6.05 15.77
N PHE A 295 -2.45 5.58 16.95
CA PHE A 295 -1.54 5.47 18.08
C PHE A 295 -1.02 4.03 18.18
N PRO A 296 0.25 3.76 17.84
CA PRO A 296 0.78 2.41 17.86
C PRO A 296 0.77 1.79 19.25
N THR A 297 0.36 0.54 19.32
CA THR A 297 0.51 -0.29 20.51
C THR A 297 1.93 -0.82 20.59
N VAL A 298 2.54 -0.68 21.75
CA VAL A 298 3.87 -1.25 22.05
C VAL A 298 3.68 -2.45 22.96
N PHE A 299 4.15 -3.58 22.47
CA PHE A 299 4.12 -4.83 23.20
C PHE A 299 5.54 -5.39 23.27
N TRP A 300 6.13 -5.33 24.43
CA TRP A 300 7.52 -5.73 24.61
C TRP A 300 7.74 -7.21 24.27
N GLY A 301 8.75 -7.48 23.46
CA GLY A 301 9.11 -8.83 23.01
C GLY A 301 8.27 -9.39 21.85
N HIS A 302 7.17 -8.75 21.48
CA HIS A 302 6.25 -9.24 20.46
C HIS A 302 6.03 -8.20 19.35
N ASN A 303 5.93 -8.66 18.11
CA ASN A 303 5.51 -7.78 17.02
C ASN A 303 3.99 -7.59 17.06
N VAL A 304 3.55 -6.35 16.93
CA VAL A 304 2.13 -6.01 16.81
C VAL A 304 1.85 -5.56 15.38
N THR A 305 0.91 -6.23 14.72
CA THR A 305 0.46 -5.88 13.37
C THR A 305 -1.06 -5.72 13.36
N ASP A 306 -1.55 -4.95 12.39
CA ASP A 306 -2.98 -4.80 12.15
C ASP A 306 -3.26 -5.09 10.68
N SER A 307 -4.02 -6.14 10.43
CA SER A 307 -4.32 -6.58 9.06
C SER A 307 -5.11 -5.55 8.27
N LEU A 308 -5.90 -4.68 8.92
CA LEU A 308 -6.60 -3.57 8.25
C LEU A 308 -5.60 -2.60 7.60
N GLN A 309 -4.48 -2.29 8.28
CA GLN A 309 -3.45 -1.39 7.73
C GLN A 309 -2.83 -1.97 6.46
N ALA A 310 -2.53 -3.28 6.45
CA ALA A 310 -2.01 -3.96 5.28
C ALA A 310 -3.04 -4.01 4.12
N VAL A 311 -4.30 -4.26 4.44
CA VAL A 311 -5.42 -4.24 3.49
C VAL A 311 -5.61 -2.85 2.89
N ARG A 312 -5.59 -1.80 3.69
CA ARG A 312 -5.70 -0.40 3.21
C ARG A 312 -4.57 -0.03 2.25
N ARG A 313 -3.35 -0.48 2.54
CA ARG A 313 -2.22 -0.30 1.61
C ARG A 313 -2.44 -1.04 0.29
N ALA A 314 -2.99 -2.24 0.33
CA ALA A 314 -3.34 -2.99 -0.88
C ALA A 314 -4.49 -2.31 -1.64
N GLN A 315 -5.51 -1.84 -0.94
CA GLN A 315 -6.64 -1.10 -1.52
C GLN A 315 -6.20 0.18 -2.25
N ALA A 316 -5.22 0.91 -1.71
CA ALA A 316 -4.66 2.09 -2.36
C ALA A 316 -3.99 1.77 -3.71
N LEU A 317 -3.59 0.52 -3.94
CA LEU A 317 -2.98 0.04 -5.18
C LEU A 317 -3.95 -0.75 -6.07
N ASP A 318 -5.14 -1.07 -5.57
CA ASP A 318 -6.14 -1.89 -6.27
C ASP A 318 -7.51 -1.20 -6.23
N SER A 319 -7.80 -0.44 -7.26
CA SER A 319 -9.07 0.30 -7.39
C SER A 319 -10.33 -0.60 -7.43
N SER A 320 -10.16 -1.90 -7.65
CA SER A 320 -11.27 -2.87 -7.63
C SER A 320 -11.66 -3.28 -6.21
N MET A 321 -10.79 -3.09 -5.22
CA MET A 321 -11.08 -3.33 -3.81
C MET A 321 -11.83 -2.13 -3.21
N LYS A 322 -13.15 -2.22 -3.11
CA LYS A 322 -14.02 -1.09 -2.72
C LYS A 322 -14.09 -0.84 -1.22
N LYS A 323 -13.82 -1.85 -0.38
CA LYS A 323 -13.90 -1.77 1.08
C LYS A 323 -12.71 -2.51 1.70
N ALA A 324 -12.43 -2.16 2.94
CA ALA A 324 -11.34 -2.75 3.72
C ALA A 324 -11.82 -3.56 4.94
N ASP A 325 -13.15 -3.65 5.16
CA ASP A 325 -13.68 -4.47 6.27
C ASP A 325 -13.39 -5.97 6.07
N LEU A 326 -13.22 -6.69 7.17
CA LEU A 326 -12.79 -8.10 7.18
C LEU A 326 -13.67 -8.97 6.28
N LYS A 327 -14.99 -8.82 6.36
CA LYS A 327 -15.96 -9.64 5.62
C LYS A 327 -15.88 -9.41 4.12
N TYR A 328 -15.75 -8.16 3.71
CA TYR A 328 -15.57 -7.82 2.30
C TYR A 328 -14.23 -8.34 1.77
N VAL A 329 -13.14 -8.10 2.50
CA VAL A 329 -11.80 -8.50 2.07
C VAL A 329 -11.65 -10.02 2.00
N SER A 330 -12.22 -10.75 2.95
CA SER A 330 -12.23 -12.22 2.93
C SER A 330 -12.94 -12.76 1.69
N ALA A 331 -14.08 -12.19 1.33
CA ALA A 331 -14.81 -12.55 0.11
C ALA A 331 -14.04 -12.14 -1.16
N TYR A 332 -13.53 -10.90 -1.22
CA TYR A 332 -12.74 -10.37 -2.33
C TYR A 332 -11.50 -11.22 -2.61
N SER A 333 -10.80 -11.61 -1.57
CA SER A 333 -9.56 -12.43 -1.64
C SER A 333 -9.83 -13.93 -1.81
N LYS A 334 -11.09 -14.34 -1.87
CA LYS A 334 -11.52 -15.76 -1.97
C LYS A 334 -11.03 -16.63 -0.79
N ILE A 335 -10.91 -16.03 0.38
CA ILE A 335 -10.54 -16.70 1.63
C ILE A 335 -11.71 -16.80 2.61
N LYS A 336 -12.88 -16.33 2.20
CA LYS A 336 -14.10 -16.45 2.98
C LYS A 336 -14.33 -17.90 3.43
N LYS A 337 -14.58 -18.09 4.72
CA LYS A 337 -14.86 -19.43 5.27
C LYS A 337 -16.15 -19.99 4.67
N LYS A 338 -16.11 -21.25 4.30
CA LYS A 338 -17.31 -21.96 3.85
C LYS A 338 -18.30 -22.08 5.03
N ASN A 339 -19.56 -21.83 4.80
CA ASN A 339 -20.61 -21.84 5.83
C ASN A 339 -20.36 -20.86 7.01
N ARG A 340 -19.87 -19.65 6.67
CA ARG A 340 -19.60 -18.61 7.66
C ARG A 340 -20.89 -18.12 8.34
N VAL A 341 -20.85 -17.95 9.63
CA VAL A 341 -21.90 -17.30 10.40
C VAL A 341 -21.87 -15.79 10.22
N TYR A 342 -23.01 -15.18 9.93
CA TYR A 342 -23.20 -13.73 9.88
C TYR A 342 -24.24 -13.29 10.90
N ILE A 343 -23.89 -12.23 11.66
CA ILE A 343 -24.82 -11.55 12.55
C ILE A 343 -24.97 -10.12 12.04
N LYS A 344 -26.19 -9.64 11.86
CA LYS A 344 -26.43 -8.23 11.49
C LYS A 344 -26.07 -7.34 12.68
N GLY A 345 -25.27 -6.31 12.46
CA GLY A 345 -24.73 -5.41 13.48
C GLY A 345 -25.78 -4.84 14.44
N LYS A 346 -26.98 -4.48 13.93
CA LYS A 346 -28.11 -4.04 14.77
C LYS A 346 -28.65 -5.11 15.77
N LEU A 347 -28.31 -6.37 15.55
CA LEU A 347 -28.76 -7.46 16.43
C LEU A 347 -27.70 -7.78 17.49
N ILE A 348 -26.45 -7.35 17.29
CA ILE A 348 -25.40 -7.49 18.30
C ILE A 348 -25.68 -6.54 19.46
N ASP A 349 -26.23 -5.35 19.20
CA ASP A 349 -26.40 -4.29 20.20
C ASP A 349 -27.44 -4.56 21.27
N GLU A 350 -28.45 -5.37 20.97
CA GLU A 350 -29.64 -5.32 21.84
C GLU A 350 -29.71 -6.36 22.94
N THR A 351 -29.04 -7.52 22.91
CA THR A 351 -29.32 -8.53 23.94
C THR A 351 -28.41 -9.75 23.96
N TRP A 352 -27.16 -9.66 23.54
CA TRP A 352 -26.20 -10.73 23.85
C TRP A 352 -25.94 -10.88 25.35
N LEU A 353 -26.40 -9.92 26.15
CA LEU A 353 -26.39 -9.95 27.63
C LEU A 353 -27.05 -11.19 28.21
N ASN A 354 -27.94 -11.84 27.46
CA ASN A 354 -28.64 -13.03 27.88
C ASN A 354 -28.41 -14.17 26.89
N LEU A 355 -27.16 -14.42 26.61
CA LEU A 355 -26.68 -15.37 25.60
C LEU A 355 -27.27 -16.79 25.73
N ASN A 356 -27.65 -17.18 26.96
CA ASN A 356 -28.24 -18.49 27.23
C ASN A 356 -29.77 -18.53 27.08
N LYS A 357 -30.44 -17.40 26.97
CA LYS A 357 -31.91 -17.30 26.87
C LYS A 357 -32.41 -16.82 25.51
N VAL A 358 -31.49 -16.40 24.64
CA VAL A 358 -31.80 -15.98 23.30
C VAL A 358 -31.61 -17.15 22.36
N TYR A 359 -32.63 -17.42 21.55
CA TYR A 359 -32.58 -18.44 20.49
C TYR A 359 -32.24 -17.76 19.18
N ALA A 360 -31.49 -18.47 18.33
CA ALA A 360 -31.08 -17.98 17.04
C ALA A 360 -31.51 -18.92 15.91
N PHE A 361 -31.81 -18.34 14.78
CA PHE A 361 -32.09 -19.05 13.53
C PHE A 361 -31.42 -18.32 12.36
N ASN A 362 -31.24 -18.99 11.24
CA ASN A 362 -30.67 -18.37 10.05
C ASN A 362 -31.69 -18.24 8.92
N ASP A 363 -31.40 -17.32 7.99
CA ASP A 363 -32.07 -17.23 6.69
C ASP A 363 -31.32 -18.00 5.61
N ASP A 364 -31.90 -18.06 4.40
CA ASP A 364 -31.33 -18.75 3.24
C ASP A 364 -29.99 -18.16 2.78
N ASN A 365 -29.66 -16.94 3.20
CA ASN A 365 -28.39 -16.29 2.93
C ASN A 365 -27.34 -16.55 4.00
N GLY A 366 -27.66 -17.35 5.02
CA GLY A 366 -26.78 -17.66 6.14
C GLY A 366 -26.67 -16.56 7.19
N ASN A 367 -27.60 -15.56 7.18
CA ASN A 367 -27.64 -14.53 8.23
C ASN A 367 -28.38 -15.07 9.44
N TRP A 368 -27.77 -14.92 10.60
CA TRP A 368 -28.38 -15.32 11.87
C TRP A 368 -29.19 -14.19 12.50
N PHE A 369 -30.33 -14.57 13.07
CA PHE A 369 -31.23 -13.67 13.79
C PHE A 369 -31.49 -14.24 15.16
N LYS A 370 -31.54 -13.36 16.17
CA LYS A 370 -32.00 -13.74 17.50
C LYS A 370 -33.50 -13.62 17.61
N THR A 371 -34.11 -14.45 18.44
CA THR A 371 -35.50 -14.39 18.83
C THR A 371 -35.66 -14.74 20.31
N GLU A 372 -36.68 -14.20 20.95
CA GLU A 372 -37.11 -14.66 22.26
C GLU A 372 -37.91 -15.97 22.11
N PRO A 373 -38.02 -16.81 23.18
CA PRO A 373 -38.76 -18.06 23.15
C PRO A 373 -40.29 -17.79 23.11
N LYS A 374 -40.73 -17.27 21.96
CA LYS A 374 -42.15 -17.09 21.63
C LYS A 374 -42.46 -17.81 20.35
N THR A 375 -43.71 -18.15 20.14
CA THR A 375 -44.19 -18.66 18.86
C THR A 375 -43.85 -17.64 17.77
N PHE A 376 -42.96 -18.00 16.88
CA PHE A 376 -42.51 -17.12 15.81
C PHE A 376 -42.58 -17.87 14.49
N GLU A 377 -43.25 -17.26 13.54
CA GLU A 377 -43.33 -17.77 12.17
C GLU A 377 -42.80 -16.72 11.22
N LYS A 378 -41.72 -17.05 10.47
CA LYS A 378 -41.15 -16.20 9.44
C LYS A 378 -41.03 -16.94 8.13
N THR A 379 -41.55 -16.34 7.09
CA THR A 379 -41.46 -16.86 5.71
C THR A 379 -40.32 -16.13 5.01
N PHE A 380 -39.41 -16.89 4.42
CA PHE A 380 -38.31 -16.37 3.62
C PHE A 380 -38.64 -16.58 2.14
N THR A 381 -38.36 -15.56 1.34
CA THR A 381 -38.47 -15.63 -0.12
C THR A 381 -37.10 -15.43 -0.71
N ASN A 382 -36.72 -16.23 -1.69
CA ASN A 382 -35.50 -16.03 -2.45
C ASN A 382 -35.63 -14.90 -3.47
N SER A 383 -34.57 -14.60 -4.20
CA SER A 383 -34.54 -13.58 -5.26
C SER A 383 -35.58 -13.80 -6.38
N ASP A 384 -36.08 -15.02 -6.53
CA ASP A 384 -37.02 -15.42 -7.58
C ASP A 384 -38.47 -15.43 -7.09
N GLY A 385 -38.71 -15.00 -5.83
CA GLY A 385 -40.06 -14.92 -5.23
C GLY A 385 -40.58 -16.24 -4.67
N VAL A 386 -39.83 -17.32 -4.71
CA VAL A 386 -40.20 -18.63 -4.21
C VAL A 386 -39.93 -18.74 -2.71
N VAL A 387 -40.88 -19.13 -1.91
CA VAL A 387 -40.71 -19.45 -0.49
C VAL A 387 -39.89 -20.72 -0.37
N THR A 388 -38.64 -20.61 0.03
CA THR A 388 -37.71 -21.72 0.09
C THR A 388 -37.70 -22.39 1.45
N ASN A 389 -37.76 -21.62 2.55
CA ASN A 389 -37.75 -22.16 3.91
C ASN A 389 -38.73 -21.42 4.83
N ARG A 390 -39.42 -22.17 5.66
CA ARG A 390 -40.32 -21.68 6.69
C ARG A 390 -39.89 -22.22 8.03
N TYR A 391 -39.45 -21.32 8.92
CA TYR A 391 -39.13 -21.70 10.28
C TYR A 391 -40.26 -21.31 11.21
N THR A 392 -40.80 -22.31 11.89
CA THR A 392 -41.78 -22.08 12.94
C THR A 392 -41.12 -22.30 14.30
N PHE A 393 -41.02 -21.27 15.10
CA PHE A 393 -40.52 -21.32 16.46
C PHE A 393 -41.72 -21.55 17.40
N ASN A 394 -41.93 -22.78 17.78
CA ASN A 394 -42.91 -23.12 18.80
C ASN A 394 -42.23 -23.49 20.10
N GLY A 395 -41.80 -22.48 20.86
CA GLY A 395 -41.17 -22.72 22.16
C GLY A 395 -39.99 -23.71 22.07
N TYR A 396 -40.12 -24.88 22.60
CA TYR A 396 -39.06 -25.87 22.73
C TYR A 396 -39.05 -26.97 21.67
N ASP A 397 -39.97 -26.94 20.67
CA ASP A 397 -40.15 -28.04 19.72
C ASP A 397 -39.55 -27.82 18.32
N SER A 398 -38.82 -26.70 18.11
CA SER A 398 -38.24 -26.38 16.79
C SER A 398 -36.83 -26.91 16.67
N LYS A 399 -36.58 -27.68 15.62
CA LYS A 399 -35.22 -28.11 15.24
C LYS A 399 -34.58 -27.03 14.39
N LEU A 400 -33.35 -26.64 14.75
CA LEU A 400 -32.49 -25.77 13.96
C LEU A 400 -31.34 -26.56 13.38
N ILE A 401 -30.99 -26.31 12.12
CA ILE A 401 -29.83 -26.90 11.48
C ILE A 401 -28.73 -25.85 11.50
N ASP A 402 -27.58 -26.18 12.05
CA ASP A 402 -26.38 -25.37 11.91
C ASP A 402 -25.86 -25.50 10.46
N ASN A 403 -25.94 -24.43 9.69
CA ASN A 403 -25.49 -24.39 8.31
C ASN A 403 -23.97 -24.59 8.14
N GLN A 404 -23.17 -24.52 9.20
CA GLN A 404 -21.74 -24.78 9.16
C GLN A 404 -21.41 -26.25 9.34
N THR A 405 -22.13 -26.92 10.27
CA THR A 405 -21.85 -28.32 10.65
C THR A 405 -22.85 -29.29 10.05
N ASN A 406 -24.01 -28.86 9.54
CA ASN A 406 -25.18 -29.65 9.18
C ASN A 406 -25.75 -30.46 10.36
N GLU A 407 -25.44 -30.07 11.59
CA GLU A 407 -26.01 -30.70 12.78
C GLU A 407 -27.39 -30.14 13.07
N GLU A 408 -28.34 -31.02 13.43
CA GLU A 408 -29.64 -30.63 13.92
C GLU A 408 -29.57 -30.32 15.40
N PHE A 409 -30.06 -29.14 15.80
CA PHE A 409 -30.23 -28.75 17.19
C PHE A 409 -31.72 -28.55 17.49
N GLU A 410 -32.18 -28.99 18.64
CA GLU A 410 -33.53 -28.64 19.10
C GLU A 410 -33.69 -27.14 19.28
N PHE A 411 -32.66 -26.46 19.71
CA PHE A 411 -32.54 -24.98 19.67
C PHE A 411 -31.06 -24.60 19.77
N VAL A 412 -30.72 -23.40 19.25
CA VAL A 412 -29.39 -22.84 19.32
C VAL A 412 -29.42 -21.60 20.18
N THR A 413 -28.56 -21.50 21.19
CA THR A 413 -28.47 -20.31 22.03
C THR A 413 -27.77 -19.17 21.32
N GLY A 414 -28.08 -17.95 21.68
CA GLY A 414 -27.36 -16.77 21.18
C GLY A 414 -25.86 -16.84 21.45
N ARG A 415 -25.48 -17.40 22.63
CA ARG A 415 -24.08 -17.65 22.98
C ARG A 415 -23.37 -18.53 21.96
N TYR A 416 -23.95 -19.65 21.57
CA TYR A 416 -23.37 -20.55 20.59
C TYR A 416 -23.11 -19.83 19.25
N ILE A 417 -24.06 -19.03 18.79
CA ILE A 417 -23.93 -18.29 17.54
C ILE A 417 -22.89 -17.20 17.63
N ALA A 418 -22.82 -16.46 18.75
CA ALA A 418 -21.82 -15.44 18.98
C ALA A 418 -20.39 -16.03 19.01
N GLU A 419 -20.20 -17.16 19.69
CA GLU A 419 -18.93 -17.88 19.72
C GLU A 419 -18.52 -18.36 18.31
N ARG A 420 -19.46 -18.91 17.54
CA ARG A 420 -19.20 -19.33 16.14
C ARG A 420 -18.86 -18.14 15.24
N TYR A 421 -19.56 -17.03 15.38
CA TYR A 421 -19.29 -15.82 14.63
C TYR A 421 -17.87 -15.30 14.91
N LEU A 422 -17.48 -15.17 16.17
CA LEU A 422 -16.17 -14.72 16.58
C LEU A 422 -15.05 -15.70 16.16
N LEU A 423 -15.26 -17.02 16.23
CA LEU A 423 -14.32 -18.01 15.71
C LEU A 423 -14.13 -17.89 14.20
N ASP A 424 -15.17 -17.53 13.46
CA ASP A 424 -15.09 -17.30 12.02
C ASP A 424 -14.34 -16.00 11.70
N ASP A 425 -14.53 -14.93 12.46
CA ASP A 425 -13.78 -13.69 12.35
C ASP A 425 -12.29 -13.92 12.63
N LEU A 426 -11.95 -14.65 13.66
CA LEU A 426 -10.57 -15.01 14.00
C LEU A 426 -9.91 -15.86 12.89
N TRP A 427 -10.66 -16.83 12.32
CA TRP A 427 -10.14 -17.66 11.25
C TRP A 427 -9.87 -16.84 9.97
N GLU A 428 -10.80 -15.97 9.60
CA GLU A 428 -10.66 -15.09 8.46
C GLU A 428 -9.59 -14.02 8.71
N GLY A 429 -9.51 -13.46 9.91
CA GLY A 429 -8.51 -12.50 10.32
C GLY A 429 -7.08 -13.04 10.18
N ASP A 430 -6.81 -14.26 10.67
CA ASP A 430 -5.50 -14.91 10.49
C ASP A 430 -5.15 -15.11 8.99
N ARG A 431 -6.13 -15.47 8.16
CA ARG A 431 -5.92 -15.65 6.72
C ARG A 431 -5.72 -14.34 5.99
N VAL A 432 -6.43 -13.29 6.38
CA VAL A 432 -6.23 -11.93 5.84
C VAL A 432 -4.85 -11.42 6.24
N GLU A 433 -4.45 -11.58 7.49
CA GLU A 433 -3.11 -11.24 7.96
C GLU A 433 -2.03 -11.95 7.14
N HIS A 434 -2.14 -13.27 7.01
CA HIS A 434 -1.20 -14.05 6.19
C HIS A 434 -1.17 -13.57 4.73
N ARG A 435 -2.33 -13.28 4.14
CA ARG A 435 -2.43 -12.85 2.74
C ARG A 435 -1.75 -11.52 2.48
N TYR A 436 -1.94 -10.53 3.38
CA TYR A 436 -1.50 -9.16 3.15
C TYR A 436 -0.18 -8.82 3.83
N ASN A 437 0.11 -9.36 5.01
CA ASN A 437 1.39 -9.15 5.69
C ASN A 437 2.45 -10.22 5.41
N GLY A 438 2.11 -11.34 4.80
CA GLY A 438 3.09 -12.35 4.42
C GLY A 438 4.17 -11.83 3.45
N SER A 439 3.82 -10.90 2.54
CA SER A 439 4.81 -10.23 1.69
C SER A 439 5.69 -9.24 2.48
N ASN A 440 5.13 -8.56 3.48
CA ASN A 440 5.88 -7.67 4.36
C ASN A 440 6.89 -8.44 5.23
N PHE A 441 6.56 -9.66 5.67
CA PHE A 441 7.49 -10.56 6.35
C PHE A 441 8.73 -10.83 5.48
N LEU A 442 8.54 -11.16 4.19
CA LEU A 442 9.65 -11.42 3.29
C LEU A 442 10.47 -10.16 2.96
N VAL A 443 9.83 -8.98 2.88
CA VAL A 443 10.51 -7.70 2.76
C VAL A 443 11.30 -7.39 4.04
N GLY A 444 10.73 -7.63 5.21
CA GLY A 444 11.35 -7.40 6.52
C GLY A 444 12.66 -8.18 6.73
N LYS A 445 12.79 -9.35 6.09
CA LYS A 445 14.04 -10.14 6.10
C LYS A 445 15.22 -9.43 5.43
N MET A 446 14.94 -8.50 4.51
CA MET A 446 15.97 -7.79 3.73
C MET A 446 16.27 -6.39 4.30
N LEU A 447 15.43 -5.88 5.20
CA LEU A 447 15.50 -4.50 5.64
C LEU A 447 16.07 -4.37 7.07
N PRO A 448 16.88 -3.34 7.36
CA PRO A 448 17.35 -3.05 8.70
C PRO A 448 16.33 -2.20 9.49
N ILE A 449 15.09 -2.65 9.56
CA ILE A 449 14.00 -1.97 10.27
C ILE A 449 13.10 -2.98 11.00
N SER A 450 12.32 -2.52 11.98
CA SER A 450 11.36 -3.39 12.68
C SER A 450 10.25 -3.90 11.77
N PHE A 451 9.62 -5.01 12.15
CA PHE A 451 8.57 -5.61 11.34
C PHE A 451 7.32 -4.73 11.26
N GLU A 452 6.90 -4.13 12.37
CA GLU A 452 5.78 -3.18 12.41
C GLU A 452 6.02 -2.01 11.44
N LYS A 453 7.26 -1.53 11.39
CA LYS A 453 7.64 -0.46 10.47
C LYS A 453 7.63 -0.92 9.02
N THR A 454 8.03 -2.16 8.74
CA THR A 454 7.92 -2.75 7.40
C THR A 454 6.46 -2.82 6.96
N CYS A 455 5.55 -3.19 7.86
CA CYS A 455 4.10 -3.30 7.58
C CYS A 455 3.43 -1.94 7.31
N THR A 456 3.93 -0.85 7.89
CA THR A 456 3.26 0.47 7.87
C THR A 456 3.97 1.54 7.04
N THR A 457 5.24 1.33 6.71
CA THR A 457 6.06 2.30 5.97
C THR A 457 5.75 2.27 4.47
N GLY A 458 5.67 3.45 3.86
CA GLY A 458 5.52 3.58 2.40
C GLY A 458 6.70 3.02 1.62
N THR A 459 6.44 2.51 0.43
CA THR A 459 7.41 1.75 -0.38
C THR A 459 8.69 2.53 -0.72
N ALA A 460 8.59 3.85 -0.96
CA ALA A 460 9.78 4.70 -1.18
C ALA A 460 10.73 4.73 0.03
N ALA A 461 10.17 4.69 1.25
CA ALA A 461 10.99 4.68 2.44
C ALA A 461 11.66 3.32 2.70
N LEU A 462 11.20 2.23 2.13
CA LEU A 462 11.92 0.94 2.17
C LEU A 462 13.29 1.06 1.49
N TRP A 463 13.33 1.68 0.32
CA TRP A 463 14.59 1.98 -0.38
C TRP A 463 15.50 2.91 0.42
N LYS A 464 14.94 3.88 1.12
CA LYS A 464 15.71 4.75 2.02
C LYS A 464 16.52 3.93 3.03
N TYR A 465 15.90 2.98 3.73
CA TYR A 465 16.57 2.17 4.73
C TYR A 465 17.61 1.22 4.14
N ILE A 466 17.36 0.66 2.95
CA ILE A 466 18.34 -0.12 2.21
C ILE A 466 19.57 0.74 1.91
N LEU A 467 19.40 1.91 1.30
CA LEU A 467 20.51 2.77 0.90
C LEU A 467 21.23 3.41 2.09
N MET A 468 20.51 3.70 3.18
CA MET A 468 21.15 4.15 4.44
C MET A 468 22.03 3.05 5.04
N GLY A 469 21.55 1.81 5.09
CA GLY A 469 22.33 0.68 5.54
C GLY A 469 23.59 0.46 4.68
N TRP A 470 23.42 0.47 3.36
CA TRP A 470 24.52 0.39 2.41
C TRP A 470 25.53 1.52 2.58
N SER A 471 25.05 2.76 2.72
CA SER A 471 25.90 3.93 2.92
C SER A 471 26.69 3.87 4.23
N TYR A 472 26.06 3.36 5.30
CA TYR A 472 26.75 3.14 6.59
C TYR A 472 27.89 2.15 6.46
N GLU A 473 27.63 0.98 5.86
CA GLU A 473 28.60 -0.11 5.70
C GLU A 473 29.80 0.32 4.82
N ASN A 474 29.53 1.11 3.78
CA ASN A 474 30.54 1.57 2.83
C ASN A 474 31.12 2.96 3.14
N GLY A 475 30.77 3.57 4.26
CA GLY A 475 31.26 4.88 4.67
C GLY A 475 30.90 6.03 3.74
N LEU A 476 29.72 5.96 3.11
CA LEU A 476 29.23 6.94 2.16
C LEU A 476 28.41 8.04 2.83
N ALA A 477 28.50 9.24 2.32
CA ALA A 477 27.61 10.35 2.67
C ALA A 477 26.18 10.08 2.18
N LEU A 478 25.18 10.70 2.85
CA LEU A 478 23.83 10.72 2.35
C LEU A 478 23.58 12.03 1.59
N PRO A 479 22.97 11.98 0.38
CA PRO A 479 22.73 13.18 -0.40
C PRO A 479 21.73 14.12 0.27
N ASP A 480 21.82 15.41 -0.05
CA ASP A 480 20.79 16.39 0.34
C ASP A 480 19.47 16.12 -0.37
N PHE A 481 18.38 16.61 0.19
CA PHE A 481 17.04 16.43 -0.38
C PHE A 481 16.88 17.20 -1.69
N THR A 482 16.06 16.66 -2.58
CA THR A 482 15.63 17.32 -3.81
C THR A 482 14.26 17.97 -3.58
N PRO A 483 14.11 19.27 -3.86
CA PRO A 483 12.80 19.91 -3.82
C PRO A 483 11.79 19.20 -4.73
N ARG A 484 10.55 19.16 -4.31
CA ARG A 484 9.48 18.57 -5.12
C ARG A 484 9.26 19.38 -6.38
N LYS A 485 9.20 18.71 -7.52
CA LYS A 485 8.89 19.27 -8.83
C LYS A 485 7.90 18.35 -9.52
N SER A 486 6.90 18.90 -10.17
CA SER A 486 5.99 18.10 -10.98
C SER A 486 6.67 17.67 -12.28
N PHE A 487 6.40 16.46 -12.71
CA PHE A 487 6.88 15.93 -14.00
C PHE A 487 5.75 15.17 -14.70
N THR A 488 5.92 14.96 -16.01
CA THR A 488 4.91 14.26 -16.82
C THR A 488 4.92 12.76 -16.54
N GLY A 489 3.80 12.22 -16.09
CA GLY A 489 3.61 10.80 -15.77
C GLY A 489 3.55 9.87 -17.00
N GLY A 490 3.03 8.67 -16.79
CA GLY A 490 2.85 7.68 -17.85
C GLY A 490 1.79 8.04 -18.89
N LEU A 491 1.71 7.26 -19.97
CA LEU A 491 0.67 7.37 -20.99
C LEU A 491 -0.50 6.46 -20.61
N SER A 492 -1.71 7.04 -20.48
CA SER A 492 -2.95 6.28 -20.42
C SER A 492 -3.85 6.77 -21.57
N ARG A 493 -4.27 5.88 -22.44
CA ARG A 493 -5.10 6.23 -23.58
C ARG A 493 -5.99 5.08 -23.99
N LEU A 494 -7.28 5.34 -24.12
CA LEU A 494 -8.22 4.48 -24.83
C LEU A 494 -8.10 4.80 -26.33
N LEU A 495 -7.85 3.79 -27.15
CA LEU A 495 -7.52 3.93 -28.56
C LEU A 495 -8.61 3.38 -29.47
N THR A 496 -9.36 2.41 -29.01
CA THR A 496 -10.49 1.82 -29.73
C THR A 496 -11.61 1.55 -28.75
N VAL A 497 -12.78 1.72 -29.28
CA VAL A 497 -14.00 1.85 -28.55
C VAL A 497 -15.05 0.94 -29.18
N GLY A 498 -15.81 0.21 -28.37
CA GLY A 498 -16.86 -0.68 -28.80
C GLY A 498 -16.75 -2.07 -28.20
N TYR A 499 -17.72 -2.90 -28.51
CA TYR A 499 -17.65 -4.31 -28.22
C TYR A 499 -16.56 -4.97 -29.09
N VAL A 500 -15.56 -5.53 -28.46
CA VAL A 500 -14.49 -6.27 -29.15
C VAL A 500 -14.58 -7.74 -28.75
N ASP A 501 -14.81 -8.58 -29.74
CA ASP A 501 -15.08 -10.02 -29.54
C ASP A 501 -13.86 -10.81 -29.10
N ARG A 502 -12.67 -10.45 -29.59
CA ARG A 502 -11.40 -11.13 -29.29
C ARG A 502 -10.35 -10.13 -28.84
N VAL A 503 -10.01 -10.15 -27.57
CA VAL A 503 -9.02 -9.24 -26.98
C VAL A 503 -7.76 -10.00 -26.59
N VAL A 504 -6.61 -9.50 -27.02
CA VAL A 504 -5.29 -9.93 -26.53
C VAL A 504 -4.74 -8.81 -25.66
N LYS A 505 -4.48 -9.10 -24.40
CA LYS A 505 -3.79 -8.19 -23.48
C LYS A 505 -2.29 -8.47 -23.53
N LEU A 506 -1.53 -7.46 -23.86
CA LEU A 506 -0.07 -7.45 -23.77
C LEU A 506 0.31 -6.53 -22.63
N ASP A 507 1.29 -6.94 -21.84
CA ASP A 507 1.74 -6.20 -20.66
C ASP A 507 3.27 -6.23 -20.60
N TYR A 508 3.87 -5.07 -20.35
CA TYR A 508 5.30 -5.01 -20.10
C TYR A 508 5.62 -5.56 -18.72
N ASN A 509 6.58 -6.43 -18.67
CA ASN A 509 7.05 -6.96 -17.39
C ASN A 509 7.86 -5.88 -16.66
N SER A 510 7.35 -5.38 -15.53
CA SER A 510 8.02 -4.36 -14.71
C SER A 510 8.47 -3.14 -15.53
N LEU A 511 7.55 -2.50 -16.27
CA LEU A 511 7.85 -1.48 -17.28
C LEU A 511 8.92 -0.46 -16.84
N TYR A 512 8.70 0.31 -15.78
CA TYR A 512 9.63 1.34 -15.34
C TYR A 512 10.98 0.81 -14.84
N PRO A 513 11.02 -0.23 -13.98
CA PRO A 513 12.28 -0.87 -13.62
C PRO A 513 13.09 -1.36 -14.83
N SER A 514 12.42 -1.98 -15.79
CA SER A 514 13.09 -2.46 -17.02
C SER A 514 13.61 -1.32 -17.89
N ILE A 515 12.87 -0.23 -17.98
CA ILE A 515 13.29 0.99 -18.69
C ILE A 515 14.55 1.58 -18.04
N ILE A 516 14.55 1.74 -16.72
CA ILE A 516 15.69 2.26 -15.99
C ILE A 516 16.96 1.48 -16.32
N LEU A 517 16.89 0.15 -16.26
CA LEU A 517 18.04 -0.71 -16.56
C LEU A 517 18.41 -0.72 -18.05
N THR A 518 17.42 -0.76 -18.96
CA THR A 518 17.65 -0.85 -20.39
C THR A 518 18.27 0.41 -20.97
N TYR A 519 17.84 1.56 -20.48
CA TYR A 519 18.34 2.86 -20.97
C TYR A 519 19.44 3.45 -20.09
N GLY A 520 19.84 2.77 -19.00
CA GLY A 520 20.89 3.23 -18.11
C GLY A 520 20.51 4.54 -17.42
N ILE A 521 19.25 4.67 -16.96
CA ILE A 521 18.78 5.87 -16.29
C ILE A 521 19.32 5.84 -14.85
N GLU A 522 20.40 6.54 -14.64
CA GLU A 522 21.12 6.61 -13.37
C GLU A 522 21.07 8.02 -12.81
N THR A 523 21.25 8.11 -11.49
CA THR A 523 21.42 9.41 -10.83
C THR A 523 22.86 9.62 -10.43
N ASN A 524 23.38 10.84 -10.60
CA ASN A 524 24.76 11.15 -10.26
C ASN A 524 25.07 11.11 -8.75
N ILE A 525 24.03 11.11 -7.91
CA ILE A 525 24.18 10.97 -6.45
C ILE A 525 24.38 9.52 -5.99
N ASP A 526 24.14 8.55 -6.86
CA ASP A 526 24.53 7.15 -6.63
C ASP A 526 26.02 6.94 -7.00
N ILE A 527 26.88 7.46 -6.15
CA ILE A 527 28.33 7.51 -6.41
C ILE A 527 29.03 6.15 -6.56
N MET A 528 28.33 5.06 -6.24
CA MET A 528 28.83 3.68 -6.41
C MET A 528 28.08 2.87 -7.46
N GLY A 529 26.98 3.38 -8.03
CA GLY A 529 26.13 2.65 -8.96
C GLY A 529 25.35 1.49 -8.27
N VAL A 530 25.12 1.60 -6.96
CA VAL A 530 24.48 0.54 -6.19
C VAL A 530 22.98 0.43 -6.47
N MET A 531 22.34 1.54 -6.80
CA MET A 531 20.91 1.59 -6.99
C MET A 531 20.47 0.78 -8.22
N SER A 532 21.15 0.95 -9.35
CA SER A 532 20.89 0.18 -10.58
C SER A 532 21.25 -1.30 -10.39
N THR A 533 22.39 -1.60 -9.72
CA THR A 533 22.81 -2.98 -9.43
C THR A 533 21.82 -3.71 -8.52
N MET A 534 21.31 -3.04 -7.47
CA MET A 534 20.27 -3.60 -6.60
C MET A 534 18.95 -3.81 -7.35
N LEU A 535 18.57 -2.87 -8.22
CA LEU A 535 17.37 -3.02 -9.03
C LEU A 535 17.49 -4.21 -9.97
N GLU A 536 18.64 -4.37 -10.64
CA GLU A 536 18.92 -5.51 -11.50
C GLU A 536 18.86 -6.84 -10.73
N TYR A 537 19.48 -6.89 -9.53
CA TYR A 537 19.39 -8.06 -8.67
C TYR A 537 17.95 -8.40 -8.32
N VAL A 538 17.17 -7.43 -7.87
CA VAL A 538 15.75 -7.60 -7.50
C VAL A 538 14.93 -8.12 -8.68
N LEU A 539 15.10 -7.57 -9.88
CA LEU A 539 14.39 -8.02 -11.08
C LEU A 539 14.82 -9.43 -11.51
N THR A 540 16.11 -9.71 -11.49
CA THR A 540 16.66 -11.03 -11.84
C THR A 540 16.11 -12.11 -10.91
N GLN A 541 16.15 -11.89 -9.61
CA GLN A 541 15.60 -12.83 -8.62
C GLN A 541 14.08 -12.99 -8.78
N ARG A 542 13.37 -11.91 -9.10
CA ARG A 542 11.93 -11.99 -9.36
C ARG A 542 11.62 -12.88 -10.58
N GLU A 543 12.34 -12.70 -11.68
CA GLU A 543 12.14 -13.52 -12.88
C GLU A 543 12.48 -14.99 -12.63
N LEU A 544 13.53 -15.27 -11.86
CA LEU A 544 13.86 -16.63 -11.42
C LEU A 544 12.67 -17.27 -10.69
N TYR A 545 12.14 -16.62 -9.66
CA TYR A 545 11.03 -17.17 -8.90
C TYR A 545 9.72 -17.25 -9.70
N LYS A 546 9.48 -16.35 -10.64
CA LYS A 546 8.35 -16.46 -11.60
C LYS A 546 8.50 -17.67 -12.53
N GLY A 547 9.70 -17.91 -13.01
CA GLY A 547 10.03 -19.08 -13.82
C GLY A 547 9.79 -20.37 -13.05
N LEU A 548 10.34 -20.48 -11.85
CA LEU A 548 10.14 -21.65 -10.96
C LEU A 548 8.66 -21.87 -10.60
N LYS A 549 7.92 -20.80 -10.30
CA LYS A 549 6.46 -20.88 -10.10
C LYS A 549 5.75 -21.47 -11.29
N ALA A 550 6.06 -21.01 -12.51
CA ALA A 550 5.44 -21.50 -13.74
C ALA A 550 5.81 -22.95 -14.02
N GLU A 551 7.06 -23.32 -13.81
CA GLU A 551 7.56 -24.69 -13.97
C GLU A 551 6.85 -25.67 -13.04
N PHE A 552 6.89 -25.41 -11.73
CA PHE A 552 6.25 -26.30 -10.74
C PHE A 552 4.72 -26.31 -10.88
N GLY A 553 4.11 -25.18 -11.22
CA GLY A 553 2.68 -25.11 -11.52
C GLY A 553 2.30 -25.93 -12.76
N GLY A 554 3.17 -25.95 -13.77
CA GLY A 554 3.04 -26.82 -14.94
C GLY A 554 3.12 -28.30 -14.59
N LYS A 555 4.13 -28.69 -13.77
CA LYS A 555 4.30 -30.05 -13.27
C LYS A 555 3.08 -30.54 -12.44
N SER A 556 2.58 -29.68 -11.54
CA SER A 556 1.37 -29.99 -10.76
C SER A 556 0.14 -30.21 -11.65
N LYS A 557 -0.05 -29.37 -12.69
CA LYS A 557 -1.14 -29.57 -13.68
C LYS A 557 -1.00 -30.88 -14.46
N GLN A 558 0.22 -31.25 -14.81
CA GLN A 558 0.48 -32.53 -15.47
C GLN A 558 0.11 -33.74 -14.57
N MET A 559 0.52 -33.69 -13.30
CA MET A 559 0.16 -34.75 -12.34
C MET A 559 -1.36 -34.80 -12.11
N ARG A 560 -2.04 -33.66 -12.08
CA ARG A 560 -3.51 -33.61 -11.98
C ARG A 560 -4.19 -34.30 -13.15
N LYS A 561 -3.74 -34.07 -14.39
CA LYS A 561 -4.27 -34.75 -15.57
C LYS A 561 -3.98 -36.24 -15.52
N LEU A 562 -2.83 -36.67 -15.01
CA LEU A 562 -2.49 -38.07 -14.83
C LEU A 562 -3.42 -38.76 -13.81
N LEU A 563 -3.71 -38.08 -12.69
CA LEU A 563 -4.66 -38.57 -11.68
C LEU A 563 -6.08 -38.81 -12.23
N GLU A 564 -6.51 -38.02 -13.22
CA GLU A 564 -7.82 -38.20 -13.87
C GLU A 564 -7.92 -39.54 -14.63
N THR A 565 -6.79 -40.14 -15.00
CA THR A 565 -6.72 -41.40 -15.72
C THR A 565 -6.43 -42.60 -14.81
N MET A 566 -6.17 -42.38 -13.51
CA MET A 566 -5.76 -43.42 -12.56
C MET A 566 -6.92 -43.88 -11.68
N THR A 567 -6.84 -45.11 -11.19
CA THR A 567 -7.83 -45.66 -10.26
C THR A 567 -7.57 -45.14 -8.84
N LYS A 568 -8.56 -44.50 -8.25
CA LYS A 568 -8.46 -44.03 -6.86
C LYS A 568 -8.25 -45.16 -5.87
N GLY A 569 -7.44 -44.91 -4.85
CA GLY A 569 -7.14 -45.89 -3.80
C GLY A 569 -5.97 -46.83 -4.09
N THR A 570 -5.34 -46.73 -5.26
CA THR A 570 -4.10 -47.46 -5.54
C THR A 570 -2.89 -46.70 -4.96
N LYS A 571 -1.80 -47.45 -4.70
CA LYS A 571 -0.54 -46.89 -4.24
C LYS A 571 0.02 -45.86 -5.22
N GLU A 572 -0.06 -46.17 -6.50
CA GLU A 572 0.38 -45.26 -7.58
C GLU A 572 -0.43 -43.97 -7.63
N TYR A 573 -1.75 -44.03 -7.38
CA TYR A 573 -2.60 -42.83 -7.24
C TYR A 573 -2.12 -41.95 -6.09
N ALA A 574 -1.89 -42.54 -4.91
CA ALA A 574 -1.43 -41.80 -3.72
C ALA A 574 -0.05 -41.16 -3.93
N GLU A 575 0.90 -41.86 -4.55
CA GLU A 575 2.22 -41.34 -4.88
C GLU A 575 2.15 -40.18 -5.89
N THR A 576 1.25 -40.27 -6.89
CA THR A 576 1.05 -39.24 -7.89
C THR A 576 0.34 -38.03 -7.30
N GLU A 577 -0.63 -38.23 -6.41
CA GLU A 577 -1.31 -37.17 -5.66
C GLU A 577 -0.34 -36.42 -4.74
N GLN A 578 0.55 -37.16 -4.06
CA GLN A 578 1.59 -36.53 -3.24
C GLN A 578 2.52 -35.66 -4.11
N LYS A 579 3.02 -36.15 -5.24
CA LYS A 579 3.84 -35.37 -6.18
C LYS A 579 3.11 -34.12 -6.70
N MET A 580 1.82 -34.26 -7.00
CA MET A 580 1.00 -33.12 -7.42
C MET A 580 0.96 -32.03 -6.34
N ASN A 581 0.76 -32.45 -5.09
CA ASN A 581 0.69 -31.53 -3.94
C ASN A 581 2.06 -30.90 -3.65
N ASP A 582 3.15 -31.65 -3.74
CA ASP A 582 4.51 -31.16 -3.58
C ASP A 582 4.84 -30.08 -4.63
N PHE A 583 4.54 -30.34 -5.90
CA PHE A 583 4.73 -29.36 -6.97
C PHE A 583 3.82 -28.13 -6.80
N ALA A 584 2.59 -28.31 -6.33
CA ALA A 584 1.69 -27.20 -6.04
C ALA A 584 2.24 -26.34 -4.89
N SER A 585 2.78 -26.97 -3.84
CA SER A 585 3.42 -26.30 -2.71
C SER A 585 4.66 -25.51 -3.14
N GLU A 586 5.53 -26.12 -3.96
CA GLU A 586 6.72 -25.45 -4.52
C GLU A 586 6.32 -24.24 -5.41
N SER A 587 5.31 -24.40 -6.24
CA SER A 587 4.79 -23.30 -7.06
C SER A 587 4.29 -22.15 -6.19
N ALA A 588 3.54 -22.46 -5.12
CA ALA A 588 3.04 -21.45 -4.18
C ALA A 588 4.17 -20.77 -3.38
N SER A 589 5.18 -21.53 -2.96
CA SER A 589 6.37 -21.00 -2.28
C SER A 589 7.13 -20.00 -3.16
N ASN A 590 7.37 -20.35 -4.43
CA ASN A 590 8.05 -19.45 -5.36
C ASN A 590 7.19 -18.21 -5.71
N ASP A 591 5.85 -18.33 -5.74
CA ASP A 591 4.97 -17.19 -5.89
C ASP A 591 5.08 -16.20 -4.71
N LYS A 592 5.18 -16.72 -3.50
CA LYS A 592 5.42 -15.91 -2.29
C LYS A 592 6.77 -15.19 -2.37
N LYS A 593 7.84 -15.87 -2.78
CA LYS A 593 9.20 -15.28 -2.88
C LYS A 593 9.30 -14.16 -3.91
N GLN A 594 8.56 -14.19 -5.02
CA GLN A 594 8.59 -13.14 -6.03
C GLN A 594 7.81 -11.87 -5.63
N LEU A 595 6.87 -11.94 -4.68
CA LEU A 595 6.03 -10.81 -4.30
C LEU A 595 6.81 -9.64 -3.67
N PRO A 596 7.70 -9.84 -2.67
CA PRO A 596 8.49 -8.74 -2.09
C PRO A 596 9.40 -8.09 -3.13
N LEU A 597 9.98 -8.89 -4.03
CA LEU A 597 10.81 -8.38 -5.12
C LEU A 597 10.00 -7.53 -6.11
N LYS A 598 8.75 -7.92 -6.37
CA LYS A 598 7.81 -7.09 -7.15
C LYS A 598 7.54 -5.75 -6.45
N ILE A 599 7.33 -5.75 -5.13
CA ILE A 599 7.09 -4.53 -4.36
C ILE A 599 8.32 -3.63 -4.41
N LEU A 600 9.50 -4.15 -4.13
CA LEU A 600 10.75 -3.39 -4.18
C LEU A 600 11.01 -2.84 -5.60
N GLY A 601 10.96 -3.68 -6.61
CA GLY A 601 11.22 -3.25 -7.99
C GLY A 601 10.27 -2.15 -8.46
N ASN A 602 8.96 -2.30 -8.22
CA ASN A 602 7.97 -1.30 -8.65
C ASN A 602 8.05 -0.01 -7.83
N SER A 603 8.44 -0.09 -6.56
CA SER A 603 8.57 1.07 -5.68
C SER A 603 9.80 1.93 -5.98
N TYR A 604 10.78 1.41 -6.70
CA TYR A 604 12.00 2.10 -7.04
C TYR A 604 11.73 3.39 -7.84
N PHE A 605 10.92 3.29 -8.90
CA PHE A 605 10.50 4.46 -9.67
C PHE A 605 9.76 5.49 -8.81
N GLY A 606 8.82 5.04 -7.95
CA GLY A 606 8.11 5.92 -7.03
C GLY A 606 9.03 6.62 -6.03
N ALA A 607 10.13 5.98 -5.64
CA ALA A 607 11.16 6.60 -4.79
C ALA A 607 11.89 7.72 -5.55
N PHE A 608 12.27 7.51 -6.80
CA PHE A 608 12.90 8.54 -7.63
C PHE A 608 12.05 9.82 -7.76
N GLY A 609 10.76 9.66 -8.04
CA GLY A 609 9.84 10.77 -8.27
C GLY A 609 9.29 11.44 -7.01
N SER A 610 9.71 11.01 -5.80
CA SER A 610 9.07 11.43 -4.55
C SER A 610 9.49 12.81 -4.04
N GLY A 611 10.66 13.30 -4.44
CA GLY A 611 11.24 14.55 -3.89
C GLY A 611 11.39 14.50 -2.37
N ASP A 612 11.39 15.67 -1.74
CA ASP A 612 11.56 15.84 -0.29
C ASP A 612 10.38 15.36 0.56
N THR A 613 9.20 15.18 -0.04
CA THR A 613 7.96 14.82 0.68
C THR A 613 7.99 13.42 1.32
N SER A 614 8.77 12.50 0.75
CA SER A 614 8.92 11.14 1.31
C SER A 614 10.06 11.02 2.30
N GLY A 615 10.91 12.04 2.41
CA GLY A 615 12.17 11.97 3.14
C GLY A 615 13.18 11.01 2.51
N PHE A 616 13.08 10.75 1.21
CA PHE A 616 13.99 9.91 0.43
C PHE A 616 15.11 10.76 -0.18
N ASN A 617 16.31 10.64 0.37
CA ASN A 617 17.44 11.45 -0.02
C ASN A 617 17.93 11.21 -1.45
N TRP A 618 17.75 10.00 -1.99
CA TRP A 618 18.20 9.63 -3.35
C TRP A 618 17.14 9.89 -4.43
N SER A 619 16.13 10.72 -4.15
CA SER A 619 15.17 11.12 -5.18
C SER A 619 15.86 11.90 -6.30
N ASP A 620 15.51 11.60 -7.54
CA ASP A 620 15.93 12.31 -8.74
C ASP A 620 14.75 12.43 -9.69
N ILE A 621 14.19 13.64 -9.71
CA ILE A 621 12.97 13.90 -10.47
C ILE A 621 13.23 13.90 -11.98
N ASP A 622 14.41 14.31 -12.39
CA ASP A 622 14.77 14.30 -13.81
C ASP A 622 14.92 12.85 -14.32
N ALA A 623 15.53 11.96 -13.51
CA ALA A 623 15.57 10.53 -13.80
C ALA A 623 14.17 9.88 -13.82
N ALA A 624 13.26 10.31 -12.92
CA ALA A 624 11.88 9.86 -12.93
C ALA A 624 11.12 10.33 -14.19
N GLU A 625 11.30 11.59 -14.60
CA GLU A 625 10.72 12.13 -15.83
C GLU A 625 11.23 11.41 -17.08
N GLU A 626 12.54 11.14 -17.14
CA GLU A 626 13.15 10.37 -18.22
C GLU A 626 12.58 8.96 -18.31
N THR A 627 12.44 8.29 -17.16
CA THR A 627 11.83 6.95 -17.08
C THR A 627 10.42 6.94 -17.68
N THR A 628 9.58 7.91 -17.31
CA THR A 628 8.22 7.98 -17.84
C THR A 628 8.19 8.38 -19.30
N CYS A 629 9.13 9.22 -19.75
CA CYS A 629 9.28 9.57 -21.14
C CYS A 629 9.58 8.34 -22.01
N CYS A 630 10.57 7.55 -21.62
CA CYS A 630 10.92 6.30 -22.28
C CYS A 630 9.76 5.29 -22.24
N GLY A 631 9.00 5.24 -21.12
CA GLY A 631 7.81 4.40 -21.00
C GLY A 631 6.71 4.77 -21.99
N ARG A 632 6.45 6.05 -22.15
CA ARG A 632 5.51 6.56 -23.17
C ARG A 632 5.95 6.22 -24.58
N GLN A 633 7.23 6.34 -24.86
CA GLN A 633 7.79 5.97 -26.18
C GLN A 633 7.69 4.46 -26.44
N SER A 634 8.05 3.64 -25.47
CA SER A 634 7.96 2.17 -25.58
C SER A 634 6.53 1.70 -25.83
N LEU A 635 5.57 2.28 -25.13
CA LEU A 635 4.15 1.95 -25.31
C LEU A 635 3.66 2.37 -26.72
N ARG A 636 4.07 3.54 -27.22
CA ARG A 636 3.75 3.98 -28.58
C ARG A 636 4.34 3.08 -29.66
N LEU A 637 5.60 2.67 -29.48
CA LEU A 637 6.25 1.73 -30.40
C LEU A 637 5.50 0.41 -30.45
N MET A 638 5.12 -0.13 -29.28
CA MET A 638 4.31 -1.35 -29.20
C MET A 638 2.97 -1.19 -29.92
N ILE A 639 2.24 -0.11 -29.67
CA ILE A 639 0.97 0.20 -30.33
C ILE A 639 1.18 0.30 -31.86
N SER A 640 2.17 1.06 -32.32
CA SER A 640 2.45 1.22 -33.72
C SER A 640 2.83 -0.10 -34.42
N HIS A 641 3.59 -0.94 -33.74
CA HIS A 641 3.96 -2.26 -34.24
C HIS A 641 2.73 -3.13 -34.46
N PHE A 642 1.84 -3.23 -33.48
CA PHE A 642 0.63 -4.05 -33.59
C PHE A 642 -0.39 -3.49 -34.60
N VAL A 643 -0.50 -2.15 -34.73
CA VAL A 643 -1.28 -1.52 -35.78
C VAL A 643 -0.71 -1.89 -37.15
N GLY A 644 0.61 -1.89 -37.33
CA GLY A 644 1.27 -2.32 -38.55
C GLY A 644 1.03 -3.79 -38.89
N LEU A 645 0.78 -4.64 -37.89
CA LEU A 645 0.40 -6.05 -38.07
C LEU A 645 -1.11 -6.25 -38.31
N GLY A 646 -1.89 -5.17 -38.39
CA GLY A 646 -3.35 -5.24 -38.59
C GLY A 646 -4.18 -5.45 -37.32
N TYR A 647 -3.56 -5.38 -36.14
CA TYR A 647 -4.31 -5.40 -34.88
C TYR A 647 -4.88 -4.02 -34.57
N LYS A 648 -6.06 -3.99 -34.02
CA LYS A 648 -6.72 -2.76 -33.58
C LYS A 648 -6.42 -2.54 -32.09
N PRO A 649 -5.63 -1.54 -31.69
CA PRO A 649 -5.34 -1.28 -30.30
C PRO A 649 -6.59 -0.73 -29.60
N ILE A 650 -6.90 -1.24 -28.40
CA ILE A 650 -8.10 -0.88 -27.63
C ILE A 650 -7.73 0.10 -26.52
N VAL A 651 -6.80 -0.29 -25.69
CA VAL A 651 -6.33 0.51 -24.55
C VAL A 651 -4.81 0.44 -24.50
N GLY A 652 -4.19 1.59 -24.30
CA GLY A 652 -2.80 1.67 -23.87
C GLY A 652 -2.78 2.30 -22.48
N ASP A 653 -2.46 1.52 -21.44
CA ASP A 653 -2.58 1.95 -20.06
C ASP A 653 -1.24 1.97 -19.34
N SER A 654 -0.95 3.14 -18.76
CA SER A 654 -0.03 3.30 -17.64
C SER A 654 -0.53 4.35 -16.65
N PHE A 655 -1.80 4.36 -16.31
CA PHE A 655 -2.56 5.09 -15.28
C PHE A 655 -3.73 5.99 -15.74
N THR A 656 -4.71 5.99 -14.88
CA THR A 656 -6.06 6.52 -14.84
C THR A 656 -6.29 7.91 -15.42
N GLY A 657 -7.28 7.96 -16.09
CA GLY A 657 -8.48 8.58 -16.38
C GLY A 657 -8.54 10.07 -16.39
N ASP A 658 -8.60 10.68 -17.56
CA ASP A 658 -9.24 11.96 -17.71
C ASP A 658 -9.78 12.01 -19.15
N THR A 659 -11.09 12.12 -19.29
CA THR A 659 -11.71 12.28 -20.61
C THR A 659 -11.24 13.60 -21.23
N PRO A 660 -10.50 13.60 -22.36
CA PRO A 660 -10.01 14.81 -22.99
C PRO A 660 -11.13 15.48 -23.79
N LEU A 661 -11.25 16.79 -23.65
CA LEU A 661 -12.16 17.62 -24.43
C LEU A 661 -11.37 18.66 -25.22
N PHE A 662 -11.82 18.95 -26.43
CA PHE A 662 -11.28 20.05 -27.19
C PHE A 662 -11.77 21.38 -26.62
N VAL A 663 -10.83 22.29 -26.33
CA VAL A 663 -11.11 23.64 -25.86
C VAL A 663 -10.50 24.66 -26.80
N LYS A 664 -11.21 25.78 -27.05
CA LYS A 664 -10.72 26.89 -27.85
C LYS A 664 -10.66 28.16 -26.99
N TYR A 665 -9.48 28.71 -26.80
CA TYR A 665 -9.28 29.90 -25.97
C TYR A 665 -9.89 31.14 -26.63
N ASN A 666 -10.55 31.98 -25.82
CA ASN A 666 -11.27 33.16 -26.30
C ASN A 666 -10.34 34.29 -26.75
N ASP A 667 -9.15 34.40 -26.14
CA ASP A 667 -8.17 35.45 -26.39
C ASP A 667 -7.24 35.16 -27.54
N SER A 668 -6.92 33.93 -27.80
CA SER A 668 -5.92 33.52 -28.80
C SER A 668 -6.49 32.69 -29.94
N ASN A 669 -7.75 32.26 -29.89
CA ASN A 669 -8.34 31.26 -30.78
C ASN A 669 -7.57 29.93 -30.84
N LEU A 670 -6.58 29.74 -29.97
CA LEU A 670 -5.84 28.48 -29.84
C LEU A 670 -6.76 27.36 -29.45
N ILE A 671 -6.62 26.23 -30.13
CA ILE A 671 -7.33 24.99 -29.75
C ILE A 671 -6.38 24.12 -28.96
N ASP A 672 -6.87 23.62 -27.84
CA ASP A 672 -6.15 22.80 -26.90
C ASP A 672 -7.00 21.61 -26.52
N ILE A 673 -6.41 20.61 -25.87
CA ILE A 673 -7.10 19.49 -25.29
C ILE A 673 -6.95 19.59 -23.77
N LYS A 674 -8.08 19.67 -23.07
CA LYS A 674 -8.14 19.63 -21.60
C LYS A 674 -8.96 18.46 -21.15
N THR A 675 -8.52 17.81 -20.08
CA THR A 675 -9.36 16.85 -19.38
C THR A 675 -10.40 17.57 -18.54
N ILE A 676 -11.49 16.92 -18.21
CA ILE A 676 -12.53 17.52 -17.33
C ILE A 676 -11.92 17.90 -15.99
N ALA A 677 -10.99 17.12 -15.48
CA ALA A 677 -10.28 17.42 -14.22
C ALA A 677 -9.42 18.69 -14.32
N GLU A 678 -8.71 18.92 -15.46
CA GLU A 678 -7.93 20.13 -15.68
C GLU A 678 -8.80 21.39 -15.93
N MET A 679 -10.09 21.20 -16.16
CA MET A 679 -11.04 22.28 -16.39
C MET A 679 -11.62 22.85 -15.09
N ILE A 680 -11.55 22.09 -14.00
CA ILE A 680 -12.05 22.51 -12.68
C ILE A 680 -11.03 23.45 -12.03
N ASP A 681 -11.51 24.56 -11.54
CA ASP A 681 -10.76 25.47 -10.70
C ASP A 681 -11.07 25.12 -9.24
N GLU A 682 -10.13 24.46 -8.56
CA GLU A 682 -10.31 23.96 -7.19
C GLU A 682 -10.62 25.08 -6.17
N ASP A 683 -10.18 26.30 -6.45
CA ASP A 683 -10.46 27.47 -5.60
C ASP A 683 -11.89 28.03 -5.78
N SER A 684 -12.59 27.59 -6.84
CA SER A 684 -13.93 28.06 -7.20
C SER A 684 -15.00 26.98 -7.06
N VAL A 685 -14.70 25.86 -6.42
CA VAL A 685 -15.62 24.71 -6.28
C VAL A 685 -16.65 24.98 -5.19
N GLU A 686 -17.93 24.88 -5.55
CA GLU A 686 -19.06 24.86 -4.63
C GLU A 686 -19.54 23.41 -4.43
N VAL A 687 -19.77 23.03 -3.17
CA VAL A 687 -20.21 21.67 -2.82
C VAL A 687 -21.67 21.71 -2.38
N ASP A 688 -22.53 20.93 -3.01
CA ASP A 688 -23.95 20.84 -2.61
C ASP A 688 -24.16 19.87 -1.42
N VAL A 689 -25.40 19.84 -0.94
CA VAL A 689 -25.80 19.01 0.22
C VAL A 689 -25.64 17.50 0.01
N LEU A 690 -25.42 17.04 -1.22
CA LEU A 690 -25.17 15.66 -1.58
C LEU A 690 -23.68 15.36 -1.83
N GLY A 691 -22.80 16.35 -1.55
CA GLY A 691 -21.37 16.23 -1.76
C GLY A 691 -20.97 16.25 -3.25
N ARG A 692 -21.79 16.85 -4.12
CA ARG A 692 -21.49 17.04 -5.53
C ARG A 692 -20.79 18.40 -5.70
N GLU A 693 -19.80 18.47 -6.53
CA GLU A 693 -18.92 19.62 -6.70
C GLU A 693 -19.19 20.30 -8.04
N TYR A 694 -19.37 21.60 -7.98
CA TYR A 694 -19.67 22.46 -9.14
C TYR A 694 -18.69 23.63 -9.19
N ASP A 695 -18.09 23.85 -10.34
CA ASP A 695 -17.27 25.02 -10.63
C ASP A 695 -18.03 25.92 -11.63
N TYR A 696 -18.57 27.01 -11.13
CA TYR A 696 -19.29 28.03 -11.92
C TYR A 696 -18.35 29.16 -12.42
N SER A 697 -17.05 29.07 -12.20
CA SER A 697 -16.11 30.10 -12.61
C SER A 697 -16.10 30.27 -14.13
N LYS A 698 -16.10 31.51 -14.56
CA LYS A 698 -16.09 31.82 -16.01
C LYS A 698 -14.76 31.40 -16.63
N LYS A 699 -14.83 30.51 -17.63
CA LYS A 699 -13.64 29.99 -18.31
C LYS A 699 -13.24 30.88 -19.47
N ASN A 700 -11.94 31.04 -19.69
CA ASN A 700 -11.38 31.77 -20.83
C ASN A 700 -11.29 30.91 -22.11
N TYR A 701 -12.18 29.93 -22.24
CA TYR A 701 -12.22 29.02 -23.39
C TYR A 701 -13.64 28.51 -23.63
N LYS A 702 -13.89 28.06 -24.87
CA LYS A 702 -15.07 27.33 -25.30
C LYS A 702 -14.74 25.85 -25.42
N VAL A 703 -15.73 25.01 -25.19
CA VAL A 703 -15.65 23.55 -25.37
C VAL A 703 -16.35 23.18 -26.66
N LEU A 704 -15.78 22.26 -27.43
CA LEU A 704 -16.44 21.73 -28.62
C LEU A 704 -17.59 20.82 -28.22
N CYS A 705 -18.78 21.18 -28.66
CA CYS A 705 -19.99 20.41 -28.48
C CYS A 705 -20.78 20.31 -29.79
N ARG A 706 -21.91 19.62 -29.76
CA ARG A 706 -22.77 19.41 -30.97
C ARG A 706 -23.17 20.70 -31.68
N SER A 707 -23.35 21.78 -30.96
CA SER A 707 -23.71 23.09 -31.50
C SER A 707 -22.50 23.95 -31.95
N GLY A 708 -21.30 23.36 -31.96
CA GLY A 708 -20.03 24.04 -32.22
C GLY A 708 -19.30 24.41 -30.91
N TRP A 709 -18.52 25.49 -30.94
CA TRP A 709 -17.75 25.98 -29.80
C TRP A 709 -18.65 26.71 -28.78
N CYS A 710 -18.93 26.10 -27.62
CA CYS A 710 -19.81 26.60 -26.57
C CYS A 710 -19.05 26.98 -25.30
N GLU A 711 -19.46 28.05 -24.65
CA GLU A 711 -18.96 28.38 -23.33
C GLU A 711 -19.53 27.39 -22.29
N PRO A 712 -18.70 26.75 -21.45
CA PRO A 712 -19.23 25.88 -20.39
C PRO A 712 -19.95 26.74 -19.35
N SER A 713 -21.17 26.34 -18.98
CA SER A 713 -21.95 27.05 -17.96
C SER A 713 -21.41 26.74 -16.55
N TYR A 714 -20.92 25.56 -16.37
CA TYR A 714 -20.23 25.07 -15.16
C TYR A 714 -19.49 23.78 -15.48
N ILE A 715 -18.52 23.41 -14.65
CA ILE A 715 -17.89 22.09 -14.65
C ILE A 715 -18.38 21.33 -13.42
N TYR A 716 -18.74 20.08 -13.60
CA TYR A 716 -19.37 19.27 -12.56
C TYR A 716 -18.62 17.97 -12.35
N ARG A 717 -18.40 17.62 -11.08
CA ARG A 717 -17.90 16.29 -10.70
C ARG A 717 -18.58 15.79 -9.44
N HIS A 718 -18.71 14.48 -9.32
CA HIS A 718 -19.19 13.84 -8.09
C HIS A 718 -18.66 12.42 -7.96
N LYS A 719 -18.57 11.94 -6.72
CA LYS A 719 -18.32 10.52 -6.47
C LYS A 719 -19.59 9.73 -6.84
N THR A 720 -19.42 8.64 -7.57
CA THR A 720 -20.54 7.77 -7.94
C THR A 720 -20.29 6.34 -7.47
N SER A 721 -21.36 5.68 -7.00
CA SER A 721 -21.38 4.24 -6.75
C SER A 721 -22.05 3.47 -7.89
N LYS A 722 -22.51 4.15 -8.93
CA LYS A 722 -23.15 3.55 -10.10
C LYS A 722 -22.11 2.87 -10.98
N PRO A 723 -22.48 1.80 -11.70
CA PRO A 723 -21.62 1.21 -12.71
C PRO A 723 -21.18 2.25 -13.75
N ILE A 724 -19.91 2.19 -14.12
CA ILE A 724 -19.36 2.99 -15.22
C ILE A 724 -19.34 2.11 -16.47
N TYR A 725 -19.90 2.62 -17.55
CA TYR A 725 -19.88 1.98 -18.85
C TYR A 725 -18.92 2.72 -19.77
N THR A 726 -18.00 1.99 -20.36
CA THR A 726 -17.23 2.50 -21.47
C THR A 726 -18.02 2.28 -22.74
N VAL A 727 -18.52 3.37 -23.31
CA VAL A 727 -19.32 3.35 -24.53
C VAL A 727 -18.51 3.81 -25.70
N SER A 728 -18.62 3.10 -26.78
CA SER A 728 -17.66 3.14 -27.87
C SER A 728 -18.27 3.00 -29.26
N GLU A 729 -17.90 3.88 -30.21
CA GLU A 729 -18.21 3.70 -31.64
C GLU A 729 -17.08 4.30 -32.52
N GLY A 730 -16.54 3.49 -33.42
CA GLY A 730 -15.42 3.88 -34.27
C GLY A 730 -14.15 4.17 -33.49
N GLU A 731 -13.60 5.36 -33.64
CA GLU A 731 -12.38 5.83 -32.96
C GLU A 731 -12.68 6.65 -31.70
N MET A 732 -13.95 6.76 -31.31
CA MET A 732 -14.39 7.56 -30.16
C MET A 732 -14.83 6.71 -28.98
N SER A 733 -14.55 7.20 -27.77
CA SER A 733 -14.89 6.57 -26.51
C SER A 733 -15.26 7.56 -25.43
N ILE A 734 -16.18 7.16 -24.57
CA ILE A 734 -16.54 7.92 -23.38
C ILE A 734 -16.88 6.97 -22.23
N ASP A 735 -16.40 7.29 -21.05
CA ASP A 735 -16.77 6.62 -19.80
C ASP A 735 -17.93 7.35 -19.16
N VAL A 736 -19.04 6.66 -18.96
CA VAL A 736 -20.29 7.23 -18.47
C VAL A 736 -20.98 6.35 -17.43
N THR A 737 -21.72 6.97 -16.54
CA THR A 737 -22.56 6.23 -15.58
C THR A 737 -23.73 5.52 -16.29
N GLU A 738 -24.29 4.47 -15.69
CA GLU A 738 -25.39 3.67 -16.26
C GLU A 738 -26.62 4.47 -16.69
N ASP A 739 -26.85 5.61 -16.07
CA ASP A 739 -27.99 6.50 -16.31
C ASP A 739 -27.65 7.67 -17.24
N HIS A 740 -26.43 7.73 -17.76
CA HIS A 740 -26.04 8.78 -18.71
C HIS A 740 -26.85 8.67 -20.01
N SER A 741 -27.29 9.80 -20.51
CA SER A 741 -28.06 9.86 -21.77
C SER A 741 -27.09 9.98 -22.94
N LEU A 742 -27.12 8.97 -23.81
CA LEU A 742 -26.43 8.97 -25.10
C LEU A 742 -27.48 9.08 -26.21
N PHE A 743 -27.07 9.41 -27.42
CA PHE A 743 -27.95 9.54 -28.54
C PHE A 743 -27.55 8.60 -29.67
N THR A 744 -28.55 7.99 -30.30
CA THR A 744 -28.36 7.18 -31.49
C THR A 744 -28.26 8.08 -32.75
N GLU A 745 -27.75 7.54 -33.86
CA GLU A 745 -27.63 8.27 -35.14
C GLU A 745 -28.97 8.88 -35.58
N ASP A 746 -30.10 8.26 -35.23
CA ASP A 746 -31.46 8.78 -35.45
C ASP A 746 -31.96 9.73 -34.33
N LYS A 747 -31.04 10.20 -33.48
CA LYS A 747 -31.27 11.22 -32.43
C LYS A 747 -32.18 10.79 -31.28
N LYS A 748 -32.35 9.49 -31.06
CA LYS A 748 -33.07 8.97 -29.89
C LYS A 748 -32.13 8.81 -28.70
N GLU A 749 -32.64 9.20 -27.56
CA GLU A 749 -31.92 8.97 -26.28
C GLU A 749 -31.88 7.48 -25.98
N ILE A 750 -30.69 7.01 -25.59
CA ILE A 750 -30.45 5.63 -25.18
C ILE A 750 -29.53 5.61 -23.94
N LYS A 751 -29.74 4.69 -23.02
CA LYS A 751 -28.86 4.48 -21.84
C LYS A 751 -27.74 3.54 -22.19
N PRO A 752 -26.57 3.67 -21.56
CA PRO A 752 -25.41 2.81 -21.78
C PRO A 752 -25.73 1.32 -21.68
N SER A 753 -26.54 0.91 -20.70
CA SER A 753 -27.00 -0.46 -20.50
C SER A 753 -27.90 -1.01 -21.62
N GLN A 754 -28.44 -0.16 -22.44
CA GLN A 754 -29.37 -0.53 -23.54
C GLN A 754 -28.67 -0.64 -24.89
N ILE A 755 -27.38 -0.25 -24.98
CA ILE A 755 -26.60 -0.27 -26.20
C ILE A 755 -26.31 -1.72 -26.60
N LYS A 756 -26.54 -2.03 -27.86
CA LYS A 756 -26.24 -3.32 -28.50
C LYS A 756 -25.14 -3.12 -29.55
N SER A 757 -24.50 -4.19 -29.96
CA SER A 757 -23.45 -4.16 -31.01
C SER A 757 -23.94 -3.61 -32.35
N THR A 758 -25.26 -3.55 -32.56
CA THR A 758 -25.89 -2.98 -33.75
C THR A 758 -26.36 -1.53 -33.56
N THR A 759 -26.24 -0.98 -32.34
CA THR A 759 -26.66 0.40 -32.05
C THR A 759 -25.62 1.33 -32.65
N LYS A 760 -26.04 2.24 -33.52
CA LYS A 760 -25.24 3.32 -34.00
C LYS A 760 -25.46 4.56 -33.15
N LEU A 761 -24.41 5.13 -32.60
CA LEU A 761 -24.47 6.32 -31.79
C LEU A 761 -24.29 7.58 -32.65
N GLU A 762 -24.89 8.69 -32.22
CA GLU A 762 -24.62 9.97 -32.83
C GLU A 762 -23.24 10.47 -32.40
N TYR A 763 -22.41 10.80 -33.36
CA TYR A 763 -21.11 11.44 -33.12
C TYR A 763 -20.86 12.55 -34.13
N TYR A 764 -20.03 13.48 -33.76
CA TYR A 764 -19.79 14.67 -34.53
C TYR A 764 -18.76 14.38 -35.67
N THR A 765 -19.17 14.51 -36.92
CA THR A 765 -18.33 14.26 -38.12
C THR A 765 -18.10 15.50 -38.95
N ASP A 766 -18.42 16.68 -38.43
CA ASP A 766 -18.29 17.90 -39.24
C ASP A 766 -16.82 18.21 -39.55
N LYS A 767 -16.44 17.97 -40.79
CA LYS A 767 -15.11 18.27 -41.33
C LYS A 767 -14.78 19.76 -41.34
N SER A 768 -15.75 20.64 -41.12
CA SER A 768 -15.52 22.11 -41.07
C SER A 768 -14.68 22.49 -39.83
N ILE A 769 -14.67 21.66 -38.79
CA ILE A 769 -13.76 21.84 -37.65
C ILE A 769 -12.30 21.79 -38.13
N TYR A 770 -11.97 20.88 -39.04
CA TYR A 770 -10.62 20.75 -39.57
C TYR A 770 -10.20 21.95 -40.42
N SER A 771 -11.13 22.75 -40.93
CA SER A 771 -10.79 24.00 -41.62
C SER A 771 -10.26 25.06 -40.66
N ASP A 772 -10.64 25.05 -39.41
CA ASP A 772 -10.09 25.95 -38.39
C ASP A 772 -8.65 25.61 -37.98
N PHE A 773 -8.18 24.40 -38.37
CA PHE A 773 -6.82 23.94 -38.12
C PHE A 773 -5.84 24.13 -39.28
N ASN A 774 -6.33 24.57 -40.43
CA ASN A 774 -5.54 24.71 -41.65
C ASN A 774 -4.67 25.97 -41.72
N THR A 775 -4.80 26.88 -40.76
CA THR A 775 -3.98 28.10 -40.69
C THR A 775 -3.38 28.26 -39.32
N VAL A 776 -2.08 28.01 -39.20
CA VAL A 776 -1.34 28.33 -37.96
C VAL A 776 -1.04 29.83 -37.99
N THR A 777 -1.52 30.57 -37.02
CA THR A 777 -1.27 31.99 -36.87
C THR A 777 0.15 32.25 -36.34
N GLN A 778 0.70 33.43 -36.54
CA GLN A 778 2.00 33.84 -36.00
C GLN A 778 2.01 33.73 -34.48
N LYS A 779 0.89 34.01 -33.77
CA LYS A 779 0.76 33.83 -32.33
C LYS A 779 0.90 32.38 -31.86
N GLU A 780 0.35 31.46 -32.63
CA GLU A 780 0.47 30.01 -32.33
C GLU A 780 1.89 29.54 -32.57
N TYR A 781 2.54 30.02 -33.63
CA TYR A 781 3.96 29.76 -33.87
C TYR A 781 4.83 30.28 -32.72
N ASP A 782 4.60 31.54 -32.30
CA ASP A 782 5.36 32.18 -31.23
C ASP A 782 5.13 31.49 -29.89
N TYR A 783 3.89 31.07 -29.62
CA TYR A 783 3.56 30.30 -28.43
C TYR A 783 4.30 28.97 -28.38
N VAL A 784 4.22 28.18 -29.45
CA VAL A 784 4.88 26.87 -29.56
C VAL A 784 6.40 27.06 -29.52
N SER A 785 6.95 28.01 -30.26
CA SER A 785 8.37 28.33 -30.28
C SER A 785 8.88 28.80 -28.90
N LYS A 786 8.12 29.61 -28.20
CA LYS A 786 8.46 30.10 -26.84
C LYS A 786 8.32 29.01 -25.76
N THR A 787 7.33 28.14 -25.93
CA THR A 787 7.06 27.09 -24.95
C THR A 787 8.05 25.92 -25.06
N TYR A 788 8.52 25.65 -26.29
CA TYR A 788 9.35 24.47 -26.59
C TYR A 788 10.79 24.80 -26.99
N GLY A 789 11.17 26.06 -27.02
CA GLY A 789 12.57 26.51 -27.17
C GLY A 789 13.24 26.19 -28.49
N GLY A 790 12.49 25.85 -29.53
CA GLY A 790 13.02 25.42 -30.82
C GLY A 790 12.45 26.19 -32.01
N THR A 791 13.10 26.12 -33.18
CA THR A 791 12.55 26.62 -34.45
C THR A 791 11.51 25.63 -34.95
N VAL A 792 10.25 25.97 -34.85
CA VAL A 792 9.14 25.19 -35.42
C VAL A 792 8.87 25.74 -36.81
N ALA A 793 9.18 24.98 -37.85
CA ALA A 793 8.77 25.30 -39.20
C ALA A 793 7.40 24.65 -39.47
N ILE A 794 6.35 25.46 -39.48
CA ILE A 794 5.02 25.03 -39.89
C ILE A 794 4.86 25.40 -41.37
N MET A 795 4.77 24.39 -42.20
CA MET A 795 4.50 24.59 -43.64
C MET A 795 3.01 24.39 -43.90
N ASN A 796 2.53 25.07 -44.92
CA ASN A 796 1.16 25.09 -45.41
C ASN A 796 0.63 23.66 -45.63
N ALA A 797 -0.57 23.36 -45.10
CA ALA A 797 -1.14 22.01 -45.04
C ALA A 797 -1.21 21.27 -46.37
N ASP A 798 -1.39 22.01 -47.50
CA ASP A 798 -1.45 21.44 -48.85
C ASP A 798 -0.09 20.91 -49.37
N LYS A 799 1.00 21.20 -48.71
CA LYS A 799 2.35 20.72 -49.05
C LYS A 799 2.98 19.82 -47.99
N LEU A 800 2.21 19.41 -47.01
CA LEU A 800 2.64 18.52 -45.93
C LEU A 800 2.74 17.07 -46.35
N THR A 801 3.39 16.84 -47.46
CA THR A 801 4.00 15.55 -47.70
C THR A 801 5.15 15.36 -46.74
N LYS A 802 4.87 14.63 -45.65
CA LYS A 802 5.86 13.83 -44.91
C LYS A 802 6.91 14.50 -44.02
N LYS A 803 6.94 15.81 -43.78
CA LYS A 803 7.98 16.40 -42.91
C LYS A 803 7.48 17.54 -42.05
N ILE A 804 6.65 17.23 -41.04
CA ILE A 804 6.74 18.01 -39.83
C ILE A 804 7.89 17.40 -39.02
N TRP A 805 9.04 17.99 -39.25
CA TRP A 805 10.13 17.77 -38.34
C TRP A 805 9.99 18.79 -37.22
N PHE A 806 9.41 18.35 -36.08
CA PHE A 806 9.81 18.97 -34.83
C PHE A 806 11.29 18.64 -34.71
N ASN A 807 12.14 19.57 -35.09
CA ASN A 807 13.52 19.60 -34.66
C ASN A 807 13.44 19.94 -33.15
N LEU A 808 12.94 19.00 -32.37
CA LEU A 808 13.21 19.00 -30.99
C LEU A 808 14.72 18.81 -30.90
N HIS A 809 15.42 19.78 -30.38
CA HIS A 809 16.83 19.64 -30.07
C HIS A 809 17.01 18.33 -29.33
N LYS A 810 18.16 17.67 -29.49
CA LYS A 810 18.47 16.37 -28.85
C LYS A 810 18.23 16.31 -27.32
N ASN A 811 17.94 17.46 -26.71
CA ASN A 811 17.69 17.63 -25.28
C ASN A 811 16.28 18.14 -24.95
N ASP A 812 15.38 18.32 -25.91
CA ASP A 812 14.05 18.83 -25.66
C ASP A 812 13.12 17.70 -25.21
N LYS A 813 12.84 17.67 -23.92
CA LYS A 813 11.91 16.73 -23.28
C LYS A 813 10.51 17.35 -23.30
N PHE A 814 9.50 16.58 -23.67
CA PHE A 814 8.10 17.00 -23.48
C PHE A 814 7.85 17.21 -21.98
N LYS A 815 7.50 18.44 -21.59
CA LYS A 815 7.42 18.83 -20.20
C LYS A 815 6.07 18.56 -19.54
N THR A 816 5.00 18.37 -20.33
CA THR A 816 3.66 18.14 -19.79
C THR A 816 2.82 17.22 -20.69
N LYS A 817 1.74 16.65 -20.14
CA LYS A 817 0.72 15.88 -20.89
C LYS A 817 0.09 16.75 -21.99
N LYS A 818 0.00 18.05 -21.74
CA LYS A 818 -0.52 19.05 -22.67
C LYS A 818 0.34 19.16 -23.91
N ASP A 819 1.66 19.14 -23.74
CA ASP A 819 2.63 19.22 -24.84
C ASP A 819 2.48 18.04 -25.80
N LEU A 820 2.22 16.86 -25.24
CA LEU A 820 2.02 15.64 -25.98
C LEU A 820 0.67 15.64 -26.71
N ALA A 821 -0.38 16.17 -26.09
CA ALA A 821 -1.70 16.27 -26.70
C ALA A 821 -1.68 17.24 -27.89
N VAL A 822 -0.99 18.38 -27.79
CA VAL A 822 -0.76 19.33 -28.90
C VAL A 822 0.01 18.68 -30.05
N PHE A 823 1.06 17.94 -29.73
CA PHE A 823 1.83 17.21 -30.76
C PHE A 823 0.99 16.15 -31.49
N GLN A 824 0.21 15.36 -30.77
CA GLN A 824 -0.65 14.34 -31.37
C GLN A 824 -1.79 14.96 -32.16
N PHE A 825 -2.35 16.05 -31.66
CA PHE A 825 -3.35 16.82 -32.35
C PHE A 825 -2.83 17.30 -33.70
N ILE A 826 -1.68 17.97 -33.70
CA ILE A 826 -1.03 18.44 -34.95
C ILE A 826 -0.75 17.25 -35.87
N LYS A 827 -0.28 16.11 -35.32
CA LYS A 827 0.01 14.91 -36.11
C LYS A 827 -1.25 14.27 -36.72
N ASN A 828 -2.39 14.33 -36.03
CA ASN A 828 -3.64 13.73 -36.49
C ASN A 828 -4.45 14.69 -37.39
N SER A 829 -4.15 15.99 -37.33
CA SER A 829 -4.76 17.02 -38.20
C SER A 829 -4.05 17.17 -39.54
N LEU A 830 -2.94 16.48 -39.72
CA LEU A 830 -2.12 16.35 -40.90
C LEU A 830 -2.31 14.97 -41.52
#